data_7e26a2d48641b70da23d8d1477efe111
#
_entry.id   7e26a2d48641b70da23d8d1477efe111
#
_cell.length_a   1.000
_cell.length_b   1.000
_cell.length_c   1.000
_cell.angle_alpha   90.00
_cell.angle_beta   90.00
_cell.angle_gamma   90.00
#
_symmetry.space_group_name_H-M   'P 1'
#
loop_
_entity.id
_entity.type
_entity.pdbx_description
1 polymer ?
#
loop_
_entity_poly.entity_id
_entity_poly.type
_entity_poly.pdbx_seq_one_letter_code
_entity_poly.pdbx_strand_id
1 'polypeptide(L)'
;AAAVLPALAKRRLGTAAVRRAASYRAVLGTCLVGILVASVRVGMDVRTAQRLGEGSLMDWRVEVLSDPIPSGRGLSCHGRVVAADGLASDVWLSVPKGVCLRDSLRVVGRFTPNGDDGRGRASAAQGICGRVRIVHIDEQRPAKGPIGFVLKLRRLCLSHIDPTSSDERALVAGGVLGYPSAMASRGLRGLFSRCGVSHLVAVSGGHLVILSWLASRLLVRSRLNPKARIFILQLILGTFVVACGIPVSALRAWAMAGIAGGAQLAGRRSHGLSSVAVVGCLMLLVDPALSGRLGFLLSLSSVVALCLFSAYASYLLSSFASSLACLLHLPALTSRRARSIAKGLRDTLAATLVAQLACAPLTIGAFSELSLVSAPANLLMIPAFSALIGLGLLACLLCWVPFVSGAALFATDACAAAVMAPLRALSSLPFASVVVSWDAAVVALTMASLAILLLWLWPRISPRKLLLGSAAVLSLGCVLVVRCAFFSPAGLYVLDVGQGDAILVRDGSRAVLVDTGPDGACARELARLGVLRLDAIVLTHLHDDHVGGLDELSLPLGCERVIVARGVAASMSRRLVDEARRLTGRDPDEMSLGDAIRAGSFSLRMLWPEGEVSGKTNADSIELLLSLGEGEHSMSALLTGDAERDETERATRDADVRDIDVLKVGHHGSKVSIFP
;
A
#
# COMPACT_ATOMS: atom_id res chain seq x y z
N ALA A 1 29.22 -0.29 -9.86
CA ALA A 1 28.71 1.06 -10.14
C ALA A 1 29.63 2.15 -9.52
N ALA A 2 30.04 2.02 -8.26
CA ALA A 2 30.90 3.01 -7.59
C ALA A 2 32.31 3.18 -8.21
N ALA A 3 32.82 2.18 -8.91
CA ALA A 3 34.14 2.21 -9.57
C ALA A 3 34.10 2.75 -11.01
N VAL A 4 32.94 2.67 -11.68
CA VAL A 4 32.78 3.08 -13.09
C VAL A 4 32.51 4.58 -13.24
N LEU A 5 31.81 5.19 -12.30
CA LEU A 5 31.53 6.64 -12.28
C LEU A 5 32.79 7.53 -12.25
N PRO A 6 33.85 7.22 -11.47
CA PRO A 6 35.09 8.01 -11.50
C PRO A 6 35.86 7.90 -12.81
N ALA A 7 35.80 6.75 -13.50
CA ALA A 7 36.50 6.54 -14.77
C ALA A 7 35.88 7.33 -15.96
N LEU A 8 34.54 7.45 -15.94
CA LEU A 8 33.81 8.26 -16.93
C LEU A 8 33.93 9.78 -16.64
N ALA A 9 34.04 10.16 -15.38
CA ALA A 9 34.24 11.56 -14.97
C ALA A 9 35.67 12.07 -15.26
N LYS A 10 36.69 11.21 -15.17
CA LYS A 10 38.09 11.58 -15.44
C LYS A 10 38.35 12.06 -16.89
N ARG A 11 37.52 11.69 -17.82
CA ARG A 11 37.69 12.07 -19.27
C ARG A 11 37.19 13.49 -19.60
N ARG A 12 36.46 14.18 -18.69
CA ARG A 12 35.83 15.48 -19.03
C ARG A 12 35.97 16.60 -17.99
N LEU A 13 36.55 16.36 -16.82
CA LEU A 13 36.51 17.35 -15.73
C LEU A 13 37.87 17.47 -15.03
N GLY A 14 38.47 18.66 -15.08
CA GLY A 14 39.71 19.00 -14.39
C GLY A 14 39.60 18.96 -12.84
N THR A 15 40.55 19.56 -12.13
CA THR A 15 40.78 19.50 -10.66
C THR A 15 39.57 19.61 -9.73
N ALA A 16 38.45 20.16 -10.20
CA ALA A 16 37.15 20.16 -9.48
C ALA A 16 36.54 18.75 -9.31
N ALA A 17 36.87 17.80 -10.20
CA ALA A 17 36.40 16.42 -10.13
C ALA A 17 37.08 15.62 -9.00
N VAL A 18 38.35 15.91 -8.73
CA VAL A 18 39.11 15.24 -7.65
C VAL A 18 38.56 15.62 -6.27
N ARG A 19 38.18 16.88 -6.07
CA ARG A 19 37.54 17.33 -4.82
C ARG A 19 36.12 16.73 -4.66
N ARG A 20 35.36 16.57 -5.76
CA ARG A 20 34.07 15.87 -5.72
C ARG A 20 34.22 14.39 -5.44
N ALA A 21 35.24 13.72 -6.01
CA ALA A 21 35.52 12.31 -5.71
C ALA A 21 35.89 12.05 -4.24
N ALA A 22 36.58 12.98 -3.58
CA ALA A 22 36.85 12.92 -2.13
C ALA A 22 35.55 13.02 -1.31
N SER A 23 34.63 13.90 -1.72
CA SER A 23 33.30 14.02 -1.08
C SER A 23 32.47 12.75 -1.26
N TYR A 24 32.51 12.11 -2.44
CA TYR A 24 31.81 10.83 -2.67
C TYR A 24 32.41 9.67 -1.87
N ARG A 25 33.73 9.62 -1.69
CA ARG A 25 34.38 8.63 -0.82
C ARG A 25 33.99 8.81 0.65
N ALA A 26 33.88 10.05 1.13
CA ALA A 26 33.40 10.34 2.49
C ALA A 26 31.94 9.90 2.67
N VAL A 27 31.06 10.20 1.73
CA VAL A 27 29.66 9.74 1.74
C VAL A 27 29.57 8.22 1.71
N LEU A 28 30.34 7.56 0.82
CA LEU A 28 30.37 6.10 0.73
C LEU A 28 30.88 5.47 2.03
N GLY A 29 31.93 6.02 2.62
CA GLY A 29 32.46 5.60 3.91
C GLY A 29 31.43 5.75 5.04
N THR A 30 30.70 6.86 5.08
CA THR A 30 29.64 7.09 6.07
C THR A 30 28.48 6.11 5.88
N CYS A 31 28.09 5.81 4.63
CA CYS A 31 27.07 4.80 4.34
C CYS A 31 27.51 3.38 4.77
N LEU A 32 28.78 3.02 4.53
CA LEU A 32 29.32 1.71 4.94
C LEU A 32 29.36 1.59 6.47
N VAL A 33 29.78 2.63 7.17
CA VAL A 33 29.75 2.68 8.64
C VAL A 33 28.29 2.58 9.14
N GLY A 34 27.36 3.28 8.50
CA GLY A 34 25.94 3.18 8.81
C GLY A 34 25.39 1.75 8.64
N ILE A 35 25.73 1.08 7.55
CA ILE A 35 25.35 -0.33 7.29
C ILE A 35 25.94 -1.26 8.36
N LEU A 36 27.21 -1.05 8.73
CA LEU A 36 27.87 -1.86 9.76
C LEU A 36 27.19 -1.69 11.13
N VAL A 37 26.91 -0.44 11.52
CA VAL A 37 26.19 -0.12 12.77
C VAL A 37 24.78 -0.71 12.75
N ALA A 38 24.09 -0.64 11.59
CA ALA A 38 22.78 -1.25 11.38
C ALA A 38 22.83 -2.77 11.59
N SER A 39 23.80 -3.44 10.98
CA SER A 39 23.96 -4.90 11.08
C SER A 39 24.22 -5.37 12.52
N VAL A 40 25.05 -4.61 13.26
CA VAL A 40 25.33 -4.90 14.67
C VAL A 40 24.06 -4.75 15.52
N ARG A 41 23.27 -3.69 15.29
CA ARG A 41 22.05 -3.41 16.08
C ARG A 41 20.92 -4.39 15.77
N VAL A 42 20.73 -4.77 14.50
CA VAL A 42 19.80 -5.84 14.13
C VAL A 42 20.17 -7.17 14.81
N GLY A 43 21.47 -7.48 14.88
CA GLY A 43 21.94 -8.66 15.62
C GLY A 43 21.65 -8.57 17.13
N MET A 44 21.67 -7.37 17.71
CA MET A 44 21.28 -7.16 19.11
C MET A 44 19.77 -7.29 19.32
N ASP A 45 18.95 -6.77 18.40
CA ASP A 45 17.48 -6.86 18.47
C ASP A 45 17.00 -8.32 18.36
N VAL A 46 17.60 -9.12 17.49
CA VAL A 46 17.33 -10.57 17.37
C VAL A 46 17.66 -11.29 18.67
N ARG A 47 18.81 -11.00 19.30
CA ARG A 47 19.18 -11.60 20.61
C ARG A 47 18.21 -11.18 21.72
N THR A 48 17.68 -9.97 21.67
CA THR A 48 16.71 -9.48 22.65
C THR A 48 15.36 -10.18 22.48
N ALA A 49 14.92 -10.41 21.24
CA ALA A 49 13.70 -11.18 20.95
C ALA A 49 13.75 -12.61 21.52
N GLN A 50 14.91 -13.28 21.41
CA GLN A 50 15.12 -14.62 21.97
C GLN A 50 14.99 -14.66 23.50
N ARG A 51 15.23 -13.52 24.19
CA ARG A 51 15.12 -13.41 25.67
C ARG A 51 13.72 -13.09 26.15
N LEU A 52 12.81 -12.63 25.27
CA LEU A 52 11.43 -12.29 25.67
C LEU A 52 10.57 -13.51 26.05
N GLY A 53 11.07 -14.72 25.84
CA GLY A 53 10.42 -15.96 26.26
C GLY A 53 9.15 -16.27 25.46
N GLU A 54 9.17 -17.30 24.63
CA GLU A 54 8.04 -17.69 23.82
C GLU A 54 6.92 -18.31 24.67
N GLY A 55 5.69 -17.83 24.48
CA GLY A 55 4.47 -18.46 25.00
C GLY A 55 4.17 -18.29 26.48
N SER A 56 5.10 -17.76 27.29
CA SER A 56 4.89 -17.54 28.73
C SER A 56 4.14 -16.24 29.01
N LEU A 57 3.35 -16.22 30.08
CA LEU A 57 2.73 -14.99 30.61
C LEU A 57 3.80 -14.20 31.38
N MET A 58 4.08 -12.99 30.95
CA MET A 58 5.06 -12.12 31.60
C MET A 58 4.50 -10.72 31.81
N ASP A 59 5.06 -10.01 32.82
CA ASP A 59 4.79 -8.58 33.11
C ASP A 59 5.83 -7.73 32.37
N TRP A 60 5.36 -6.81 31.53
CA TRP A 60 6.19 -5.90 30.78
C TRP A 60 5.76 -4.44 30.94
N ARG A 61 6.74 -3.55 30.84
CA ARG A 61 6.46 -2.14 30.56
C ARG A 61 6.49 -1.94 29.05
N VAL A 62 5.44 -1.31 28.53
CA VAL A 62 5.27 -1.12 27.09
C VAL A 62 4.97 0.34 26.80
N GLU A 63 5.66 0.93 25.85
CA GLU A 63 5.33 2.25 25.29
C GLU A 63 4.62 2.08 23.96
N VAL A 64 3.47 2.74 23.78
CA VAL A 64 2.69 2.72 22.54
C VAL A 64 3.30 3.71 21.54
N LEU A 65 3.79 3.22 20.40
CA LEU A 65 4.50 4.04 19.41
C LEU A 65 3.63 4.51 18.23
N SER A 66 2.47 3.88 18.00
CA SER A 66 1.53 4.28 16.95
C SER A 66 0.09 4.25 17.44
N ASP A 67 -0.80 4.96 16.75
CA ASP A 67 -2.23 4.86 17.03
C ASP A 67 -2.72 3.42 16.76
N PRO A 68 -3.61 2.87 17.63
CA PRO A 68 -4.22 1.57 17.42
C PRO A 68 -5.08 1.54 16.15
N ILE A 69 -4.91 0.51 15.33
CA ILE A 69 -5.62 0.30 14.06
C ILE A 69 -6.43 -1.00 14.16
N PRO A 70 -7.64 -1.06 13.60
CA PRO A 70 -8.40 -2.30 13.52
C PRO A 70 -7.60 -3.42 12.82
N SER A 71 -7.55 -4.60 13.44
CA SER A 71 -6.85 -5.78 12.93
C SER A 71 -7.61 -7.04 13.36
N GLY A 72 -8.30 -7.71 12.44
CA GLY A 72 -9.16 -8.83 12.76
C GLY A 72 -10.22 -8.47 13.80
N ARG A 73 -10.31 -9.25 14.90
CA ARG A 73 -11.30 -9.02 15.98
C ARG A 73 -10.86 -7.98 17.03
N GLY A 74 -9.73 -7.29 16.86
CA GLY A 74 -9.19 -6.38 17.86
C GLY A 74 -8.52 -5.14 17.28
N LEU A 75 -7.75 -4.45 18.13
CA LEU A 75 -6.92 -3.32 17.75
C LEU A 75 -5.44 -3.74 17.83
N SER A 76 -4.65 -3.31 16.87
CA SER A 76 -3.21 -3.55 16.82
C SER A 76 -2.45 -2.24 16.67
N CYS A 77 -1.34 -2.11 17.37
CA CYS A 77 -0.45 -0.95 17.26
C CYS A 77 1.02 -1.37 17.37
N HIS A 78 1.90 -0.50 16.92
CA HIS A 78 3.33 -0.64 17.14
C HIS A 78 3.67 -0.18 18.55
N GLY A 79 4.44 -0.96 19.29
CA GLY A 79 4.88 -0.61 20.63
C GLY A 79 6.30 -1.05 20.90
N ARG A 80 6.86 -0.55 22.00
CA ARG A 80 8.18 -0.89 22.48
C ARG A 80 8.07 -1.53 23.86
N VAL A 81 8.49 -2.77 23.96
CA VAL A 81 8.60 -3.48 25.24
C VAL A 81 9.94 -3.12 25.87
N VAL A 82 9.92 -2.75 27.14
CA VAL A 82 11.12 -2.56 27.95
C VAL A 82 11.20 -3.71 28.93
N ALA A 83 12.20 -4.58 28.75
CA ALA A 83 12.46 -5.69 29.65
C ALA A 83 13.02 -5.19 30.99
N ALA A 84 12.99 -6.06 32.02
CA ALA A 84 13.46 -5.72 33.36
C ALA A 84 14.95 -5.36 33.42
N ASP A 85 15.74 -5.81 32.45
CA ASP A 85 17.17 -5.50 32.28
C ASP A 85 17.44 -4.19 31.52
N GLY A 86 16.38 -3.43 31.16
CA GLY A 86 16.46 -2.17 30.42
C GLY A 86 16.60 -2.31 28.90
N LEU A 87 16.66 -3.53 28.37
CA LEU A 87 16.65 -3.76 26.92
C LEU A 87 15.27 -3.48 26.35
N ALA A 88 15.24 -2.76 25.22
CA ALA A 88 13.99 -2.35 24.58
C ALA A 88 13.88 -2.98 23.18
N SER A 89 12.73 -3.57 22.86
CA SER A 89 12.44 -4.17 21.55
C SER A 89 11.10 -3.69 21.00
N ASP A 90 11.06 -3.44 19.70
CA ASP A 90 9.85 -3.06 19.02
C ASP A 90 9.01 -4.32 18.69
N VAL A 91 7.71 -4.25 18.98
CA VAL A 91 6.76 -5.36 18.85
C VAL A 91 5.42 -4.88 18.29
N TRP A 92 4.66 -5.78 17.70
CA TRP A 92 3.22 -5.57 17.49
C TRP A 92 2.46 -5.84 18.78
N LEU A 93 1.61 -4.90 19.18
CA LEU A 93 0.74 -5.03 20.36
C LEU A 93 -0.69 -5.28 19.91
N SER A 94 -1.33 -6.30 20.47
CA SER A 94 -2.79 -6.43 20.42
C SER A 94 -3.38 -5.78 21.67
N VAL A 95 -4.08 -4.65 21.49
CA VAL A 95 -4.53 -3.76 22.59
C VAL A 95 -6.05 -3.69 22.65
N PRO A 96 -6.64 -3.46 23.85
CA PRO A 96 -8.06 -3.15 24.00
C PRO A 96 -8.36 -1.70 23.55
N LYS A 97 -9.64 -1.36 23.47
CA LYS A 97 -10.08 0.02 23.24
C LYS A 97 -9.65 0.93 24.41
N GLY A 98 -9.33 2.18 24.09
CA GLY A 98 -8.94 3.20 25.08
C GLY A 98 -7.44 3.44 25.23
N VAL A 99 -6.60 2.60 24.63
CA VAL A 99 -5.14 2.82 24.57
C VAL A 99 -4.83 3.89 23.52
N CYS A 100 -3.99 4.85 23.89
CA CYS A 100 -3.62 5.99 23.04
C CYS A 100 -2.13 6.00 22.71
N LEU A 101 -1.80 6.76 21.66
CA LEU A 101 -0.43 7.03 21.26
C LEU A 101 0.41 7.59 22.41
N ARG A 102 1.61 7.02 22.60
CA ARG A 102 2.58 7.37 23.65
C ARG A 102 2.11 7.09 25.08
N ASP A 103 1.06 6.29 25.27
CA ASP A 103 0.76 5.77 26.59
C ASP A 103 1.86 4.79 27.02
N SER A 104 2.21 4.85 28.29
CA SER A 104 3.06 3.86 28.96
C SER A 104 2.15 2.89 29.72
N LEU A 105 2.23 1.62 29.34
CA LEU A 105 1.40 0.57 29.90
C LEU A 105 2.25 -0.38 30.73
N ARG A 106 1.73 -0.83 31.87
CA ARG A 106 2.21 -2.05 32.55
C ARG A 106 1.21 -3.15 32.21
N VAL A 107 1.69 -4.20 31.55
CA VAL A 107 0.82 -5.22 30.95
C VAL A 107 1.28 -6.61 31.29
N VAL A 108 0.34 -7.50 31.56
CA VAL A 108 0.54 -8.93 31.55
C VAL A 108 0.10 -9.45 30.18
N GLY A 109 0.99 -10.13 29.49
CA GLY A 109 0.75 -10.59 28.13
C GLY A 109 1.52 -11.83 27.76
N ARG A 110 1.29 -12.29 26.52
CA ARG A 110 1.98 -13.42 25.93
C ARG A 110 2.73 -12.94 24.68
N PHE A 111 4.02 -13.24 24.61
CA PHE A 111 4.86 -12.95 23.45
C PHE A 111 4.82 -14.11 22.46
N THR A 112 4.70 -13.79 21.17
CA THR A 112 4.84 -14.73 20.07
C THR A 112 5.88 -14.15 19.11
N PRO A 113 7.00 -14.86 18.84
CA PRO A 113 8.01 -14.41 17.90
C PRO A 113 7.44 -14.35 16.47
N ASN A 114 8.14 -13.67 15.58
CA ASN A 114 7.79 -13.69 14.16
C ASN A 114 7.99 -15.11 13.60
N GLY A 115 7.03 -15.59 12.82
CA GLY A 115 7.19 -16.83 12.05
C GLY A 115 8.20 -16.69 10.91
N ASP A 116 8.60 -17.82 10.33
CA ASP A 116 9.49 -17.86 9.15
C ASP A 116 8.77 -17.57 7.82
N ASP A 117 7.50 -17.20 7.90
CA ASP A 117 6.68 -16.80 6.76
C ASP A 117 7.09 -15.43 6.21
N GLY A 118 6.54 -15.07 5.04
CA GLY A 118 6.82 -13.79 4.39
C GLY A 118 6.45 -12.57 5.27
N ARG A 119 5.38 -12.69 6.09
CA ARG A 119 4.94 -11.62 7.01
C ARG A 119 5.88 -11.47 8.19
N GLY A 120 6.33 -12.59 8.76
CA GLY A 120 7.31 -12.59 9.85
C GLY A 120 8.65 -12.00 9.42
N ARG A 121 9.17 -12.39 8.25
CA ARG A 121 10.39 -11.81 7.67
C ARG A 121 10.26 -10.31 7.38
N ALA A 122 9.10 -9.85 6.86
CA ALA A 122 8.85 -8.43 6.62
C ALA A 122 8.78 -7.63 7.93
N SER A 123 8.20 -8.18 9.00
CA SER A 123 8.18 -7.58 10.34
C SER A 123 9.58 -7.51 10.93
N ALA A 124 10.37 -8.58 10.84
CA ALA A 124 11.75 -8.62 11.31
C ALA A 124 12.63 -7.60 10.57
N ALA A 125 12.47 -7.42 9.26
CA ALA A 125 13.18 -6.39 8.48
C ALA A 125 12.86 -4.97 8.96
N GLN A 126 11.69 -4.73 9.55
CA GLN A 126 11.30 -3.45 10.15
C GLN A 126 11.79 -3.27 11.60
N GLY A 127 12.57 -4.21 12.13
CA GLY A 127 13.05 -4.22 13.51
C GLY A 127 11.99 -4.64 14.52
N ILE A 128 10.91 -5.29 14.09
CA ILE A 128 9.84 -5.79 14.94
C ILE A 128 10.13 -7.25 15.26
N CYS A 129 10.29 -7.57 16.55
CA CYS A 129 10.73 -8.90 17.00
C CYS A 129 9.62 -9.93 17.04
N GLY A 130 8.36 -9.52 17.15
CA GLY A 130 7.22 -10.38 17.28
C GLY A 130 5.95 -9.64 17.68
N ARG A 131 5.00 -10.38 18.24
CA ARG A 131 3.71 -9.85 18.69
C ARG A 131 3.50 -10.12 20.17
N VAL A 132 3.03 -9.11 20.90
CA VAL A 132 2.56 -9.24 22.28
C VAL A 132 1.04 -9.14 22.30
N ARG A 133 0.39 -10.22 22.75
CA ARG A 133 -1.04 -10.23 23.02
C ARG A 133 -1.24 -9.85 24.50
N ILE A 134 -1.81 -8.68 24.72
CA ILE A 134 -2.11 -8.18 26.06
C ILE A 134 -3.31 -8.95 26.60
N VAL A 135 -3.17 -9.54 27.79
CA VAL A 135 -4.23 -10.24 28.53
C VAL A 135 -4.85 -9.28 29.54
N HIS A 136 -4.02 -8.54 30.28
CA HIS A 136 -4.44 -7.60 31.29
C HIS A 136 -3.55 -6.35 31.29
N ILE A 137 -4.13 -5.19 31.60
CA ILE A 137 -3.41 -3.94 31.79
C ILE A 137 -3.51 -3.58 33.27
N ASP A 138 -2.38 -3.66 33.97
CA ASP A 138 -2.29 -3.31 35.40
C ASP A 138 -2.30 -1.79 35.59
N GLU A 139 -1.60 -1.08 34.70
CA GLU A 139 -1.48 0.37 34.80
C GLU A 139 -1.38 1.00 33.39
N GLN A 140 -2.12 2.09 33.20
CA GLN A 140 -2.03 2.94 32.00
C GLN A 140 -1.71 4.37 32.40
N ARG A 141 -0.58 4.87 31.95
CA ARG A 141 -0.11 6.24 32.20
C ARG A 141 -0.04 7.00 30.88
N PRO A 142 -0.79 8.10 30.74
CA PRO A 142 -0.68 8.95 29.55
C PRO A 142 0.68 9.65 29.50
N ALA A 143 1.11 10.03 28.30
CA ALA A 143 2.34 10.79 28.09
C ALA A 143 2.33 12.08 28.93
N LYS A 144 3.49 12.40 29.54
CA LYS A 144 3.69 13.60 30.38
C LYS A 144 4.57 14.64 29.67
N GLY A 145 4.65 15.83 30.27
CA GLY A 145 5.50 16.93 29.79
C GLY A 145 4.99 17.57 28.48
N PRO A 146 5.87 18.24 27.71
CA PRO A 146 5.49 18.97 26.49
C PRO A 146 4.84 18.06 25.43
N ILE A 147 5.34 16.84 25.27
CA ILE A 147 4.77 15.84 24.35
C ILE A 147 3.36 15.48 24.78
N GLY A 148 3.13 15.21 26.08
CA GLY A 148 1.82 14.90 26.62
C GLY A 148 0.82 16.03 26.43
N PHE A 149 1.27 17.30 26.56
CA PHE A 149 0.43 18.47 26.27
C PHE A 149 0.00 18.52 24.80
N VAL A 150 0.93 18.34 23.86
CA VAL A 150 0.63 18.32 22.42
C VAL A 150 -0.35 17.19 22.08
N LEU A 151 -0.16 15.98 22.64
CA LEU A 151 -1.05 14.85 22.41
C LEU A 151 -2.43 15.04 23.05
N LYS A 152 -2.51 15.74 24.20
CA LYS A 152 -3.79 16.14 24.78
C LYS A 152 -4.54 17.10 23.85
N LEU A 153 -3.85 18.08 23.29
CA LEU A 153 -4.43 19.01 22.31
C LEU A 153 -4.91 18.27 21.06
N ARG A 154 -4.09 17.34 20.53
CA ARG A 154 -4.50 16.47 19.42
C ARG A 154 -5.80 15.71 19.72
N ARG A 155 -5.92 15.12 20.92
CA ARG A 155 -7.13 14.40 21.32
C ARG A 155 -8.37 15.30 21.35
N LEU A 156 -8.22 16.54 21.82
CA LEU A 156 -9.29 17.55 21.76
C LEU A 156 -9.71 17.89 20.35
N CYS A 157 -8.74 18.05 19.42
CA CYS A 157 -9.05 18.26 18.02
C CYS A 157 -9.77 17.04 17.41
N LEU A 158 -9.31 15.82 17.72
CA LEU A 158 -9.95 14.58 17.26
C LEU A 158 -11.38 14.42 17.81
N SER A 159 -11.63 14.76 19.07
CA SER A 159 -12.98 14.72 19.64
C SER A 159 -13.91 15.76 19.00
N HIS A 160 -13.37 16.91 18.58
CA HIS A 160 -14.14 17.93 17.87
C HIS A 160 -14.45 17.52 16.42
N ILE A 161 -13.48 16.90 15.70
CA ILE A 161 -13.68 16.40 14.35
C ILE A 161 -14.66 15.24 14.34
N ASP A 162 -14.65 14.38 15.36
CA ASP A 162 -15.42 13.14 15.45
C ASP A 162 -15.24 12.24 14.20
N PRO A 163 -14.07 11.61 14.05
CA PRO A 163 -13.71 10.86 12.85
C PRO A 163 -14.56 9.60 12.63
N THR A 164 -15.42 9.24 13.59
CA THR A 164 -16.31 8.08 13.47
C THR A 164 -17.67 8.42 12.85
N SER A 165 -18.01 9.70 12.69
CA SER A 165 -19.32 10.13 12.21
C SER A 165 -19.48 10.02 10.69
N SER A 166 -18.46 10.34 9.90
CA SER A 166 -18.53 10.27 8.43
C SER A 166 -17.18 9.93 7.78
N ASP A 167 -17.20 9.58 6.49
CA ASP A 167 -16.01 9.32 5.69
C ASP A 167 -15.16 10.58 5.51
N GLU A 168 -15.81 11.74 5.34
CA GLU A 168 -15.17 13.04 5.21
C GLU A 168 -14.35 13.35 6.46
N ARG A 169 -14.93 13.16 7.65
CA ARG A 169 -14.27 13.41 8.93
C ARG A 169 -13.16 12.41 9.23
N ALA A 170 -13.34 11.15 8.82
CA ALA A 170 -12.26 10.16 8.87
C ALA A 170 -11.07 10.58 7.99
N LEU A 171 -11.34 11.11 6.78
CA LEU A 171 -10.33 11.67 5.89
C LEU A 171 -9.63 12.89 6.50
N VAL A 172 -10.38 13.81 7.11
CA VAL A 172 -9.82 14.99 7.79
C VAL A 172 -8.91 14.57 8.95
N ALA A 173 -9.36 13.66 9.81
CA ALA A 173 -8.55 13.17 10.93
C ALA A 173 -7.28 12.46 10.45
N GLY A 174 -7.38 11.63 9.41
CA GLY A 174 -6.23 10.93 8.79
C GLY A 174 -5.26 11.90 8.14
N GLY A 175 -5.76 12.78 7.27
CA GLY A 175 -4.95 13.68 6.46
C GLY A 175 -4.41 14.89 7.22
N VAL A 176 -5.10 15.41 8.25
CA VAL A 176 -4.66 16.62 8.99
C VAL A 176 -3.90 16.26 10.27
N LEU A 177 -4.39 15.29 11.04
CA LEU A 177 -3.82 14.93 12.36
C LEU A 177 -3.07 13.61 12.36
N GLY A 178 -2.91 12.95 11.21
CA GLY A 178 -2.22 11.68 11.10
C GLY A 178 -2.89 10.56 11.90
N TYR A 179 -4.23 10.50 11.93
CA TYR A 179 -5.01 9.48 12.64
C TYR A 179 -5.58 8.43 11.66
N PRO A 180 -4.83 7.36 11.35
CA PRO A 180 -5.19 6.42 10.30
C PRO A 180 -6.28 5.43 10.69
N SER A 181 -6.62 5.32 11.98
CA SER A 181 -7.53 4.32 12.51
C SER A 181 -8.94 4.44 11.91
N ALA A 182 -9.50 5.64 11.87
CA ALA A 182 -10.83 5.88 11.32
C ALA A 182 -10.93 5.58 9.83
N MET A 183 -9.89 5.89 9.06
CA MET A 183 -9.85 5.56 7.63
C MET A 183 -9.76 4.04 7.39
N ALA A 184 -9.04 3.33 8.27
CA ALA A 184 -8.94 1.87 8.20
C ALA A 184 -10.29 1.21 8.52
N SER A 185 -10.98 1.67 9.57
CA SER A 185 -12.29 1.12 9.97
C SER A 185 -13.41 1.34 8.94
N ARG A 186 -13.24 2.33 8.05
CA ARG A 186 -14.18 2.68 6.97
C ARG A 186 -13.79 2.16 5.59
N GLY A 187 -12.70 1.39 5.48
CA GLY A 187 -12.21 0.86 4.20
C GLY A 187 -11.66 1.91 3.23
N LEU A 188 -11.48 3.17 3.66
CA LEU A 188 -11.05 4.26 2.78
C LEU A 188 -9.62 4.09 2.27
N ARG A 189 -8.78 3.30 2.95
CA ARG A 189 -7.39 3.04 2.52
C ARG A 189 -7.33 2.44 1.12
N GLY A 190 -8.20 1.49 0.79
CA GLY A 190 -8.26 0.87 -0.53
C GLY A 190 -8.55 1.88 -1.64
N LEU A 191 -9.45 2.84 -1.41
CA LEU A 191 -9.76 3.92 -2.36
C LEU A 191 -8.51 4.74 -2.71
N PHE A 192 -7.74 5.14 -1.70
CA PHE A 192 -6.51 5.93 -1.90
C PHE A 192 -5.38 5.10 -2.52
N SER A 193 -5.28 3.80 -2.18
CA SER A 193 -4.31 2.88 -2.77
C SER A 193 -4.56 2.68 -4.26
N ARG A 194 -5.78 2.33 -4.65
CA ARG A 194 -6.18 2.16 -6.05
C ARG A 194 -5.89 3.39 -6.91
N CYS A 195 -6.09 4.59 -6.35
CA CYS A 195 -5.77 5.83 -7.04
C CYS A 195 -4.28 6.22 -6.96
N GLY A 196 -3.44 5.47 -6.25
CA GLY A 196 -2.00 5.77 -6.08
C GLY A 196 -1.70 7.05 -5.31
N VAL A 197 -2.64 7.51 -4.47
CA VAL A 197 -2.55 8.76 -3.71
C VAL A 197 -2.50 8.55 -2.19
N SER A 198 -2.22 7.33 -1.72
CA SER A 198 -2.08 7.00 -0.29
C SER A 198 -1.06 7.90 0.45
N HIS A 199 -0.05 8.39 -0.27
CA HIS A 199 0.96 9.30 0.26
C HIS A 199 0.42 10.68 0.64
N LEU A 200 -0.76 11.10 0.15
CA LEU A 200 -1.41 12.35 0.53
C LEU A 200 -2.02 12.25 1.93
N VAL A 201 -2.56 11.10 2.29
CA VAL A 201 -3.15 10.87 3.62
C VAL A 201 -2.07 10.57 4.67
N ALA A 202 -1.02 9.86 4.28
CA ALA A 202 0.13 9.68 5.15
C ALA A 202 0.81 11.03 5.40
N VAL A 203 0.95 11.43 6.66
CA VAL A 203 1.60 12.69 6.99
C VAL A 203 3.02 12.72 6.41
N SER A 204 3.27 13.64 5.50
CA SER A 204 4.45 13.66 4.64
C SER A 204 5.11 15.04 4.61
N GLY A 205 6.19 15.16 3.83
CA GLY A 205 6.84 16.43 3.57
C GLY A 205 5.92 17.50 2.98
N GLY A 206 4.90 17.11 2.20
CA GLY A 206 3.91 18.02 1.66
C GLY A 206 3.12 18.78 2.73
N HIS A 207 2.72 18.11 3.80
CA HIS A 207 2.04 18.74 4.95
C HIS A 207 2.93 19.82 5.60
N LEU A 208 4.22 19.51 5.78
CA LEU A 208 5.16 20.46 6.36
C LEU A 208 5.43 21.65 5.44
N VAL A 209 5.43 21.43 4.11
CA VAL A 209 5.55 22.54 3.14
C VAL A 209 4.34 23.48 3.22
N ILE A 210 3.12 22.95 3.27
CA ILE A 210 1.89 23.76 3.40
C ILE A 210 1.90 24.52 4.73
N LEU A 211 2.17 23.84 5.84
CA LEU A 211 2.25 24.46 7.16
C LEU A 211 3.37 25.50 7.24
N SER A 212 4.54 25.20 6.67
CA SER A 212 5.67 26.15 6.57
C SER A 212 5.32 27.39 5.77
N TRP A 213 4.65 27.23 4.64
CA TRP A 213 4.19 28.35 3.82
C TRP A 213 3.18 29.23 4.56
N LEU A 214 2.18 28.64 5.22
CA LEU A 214 1.17 29.33 5.99
C LEU A 214 1.79 30.08 7.18
N ALA A 215 2.61 29.38 7.97
CA ALA A 215 3.30 29.97 9.13
C ALA A 215 4.27 31.09 8.70
N SER A 216 5.03 30.88 7.61
CA SER A 216 5.96 31.91 7.10
C SER A 216 5.24 33.18 6.65
N ARG A 217 4.04 33.06 6.03
CA ARG A 217 3.21 34.22 5.65
C ARG A 217 2.81 35.07 6.86
N LEU A 218 2.50 34.43 7.98
CA LEU A 218 2.18 35.11 9.25
C LEU A 218 3.44 35.71 9.87
N LEU A 219 4.52 34.95 9.95
CA LEU A 219 5.77 35.37 10.56
C LEU A 219 6.49 36.50 9.79
N VAL A 220 6.34 36.57 8.47
CA VAL A 220 6.91 37.70 7.67
C VAL A 220 6.26 39.04 8.05
N ARG A 221 4.98 39.03 8.44
CA ARG A 221 4.27 40.26 8.89
C ARG A 221 4.67 40.68 10.31
N SER A 222 5.31 39.77 11.06
CA SER A 222 5.83 40.13 12.41
C SER A 222 7.14 40.93 12.32
N ARG A 223 7.40 41.74 13.33
CA ARG A 223 8.67 42.52 13.46
C ARG A 223 9.86 41.66 13.99
N LEU A 224 9.73 40.34 13.95
CA LEU A 224 10.73 39.42 14.44
C LEU A 224 11.97 39.38 13.53
N ASN A 225 13.14 39.20 14.11
CA ASN A 225 14.39 39.02 13.37
C ASN A 225 14.39 37.65 12.62
N PRO A 226 15.21 37.49 11.58
CA PRO A 226 15.25 36.25 10.79
C PRO A 226 15.54 34.99 11.60
N LYS A 227 16.42 35.07 12.63
CA LYS A 227 16.77 33.95 13.51
C LYS A 227 15.54 33.48 14.31
N ALA A 228 14.80 34.43 14.91
CA ALA A 228 13.59 34.12 15.65
C ALA A 228 12.48 33.53 14.75
N ARG A 229 12.32 34.07 13.54
CA ARG A 229 11.34 33.51 12.57
C ARG A 229 11.63 32.05 12.23
N ILE A 230 12.88 31.72 11.94
CA ILE A 230 13.29 30.34 11.64
C ILE A 230 13.11 29.45 12.86
N PHE A 231 13.47 29.91 14.04
CA PHE A 231 13.29 29.15 15.29
C PHE A 231 11.81 28.85 15.58
N ILE A 232 10.94 29.87 15.48
CA ILE A 232 9.50 29.71 15.69
C ILE A 232 8.91 28.78 14.63
N LEU A 233 9.34 28.92 13.37
CA LEU A 233 8.90 28.00 12.30
C LEU A 233 9.27 26.55 12.61
N GLN A 234 10.51 26.30 13.06
CA GLN A 234 10.95 24.96 13.46
C GLN A 234 10.16 24.42 14.66
N LEU A 235 9.80 25.26 15.60
CA LEU A 235 8.98 24.89 16.74
C LEU A 235 7.55 24.50 16.31
N ILE A 236 6.92 25.29 15.42
CA ILE A 236 5.60 24.97 14.86
C ILE A 236 5.63 23.64 14.10
N LEU A 237 6.61 23.45 13.21
CA LEU A 237 6.75 22.22 12.45
C LEU A 237 7.01 21.01 13.34
N GLY A 238 7.89 21.16 14.34
CA GLY A 238 8.18 20.10 15.31
C GLY A 238 6.97 19.72 16.17
N THR A 239 6.19 20.71 16.63
CA THR A 239 4.94 20.48 17.36
C THR A 239 3.95 19.71 16.51
N PHE A 240 3.80 20.04 15.21
CA PHE A 240 2.96 19.31 14.29
C PHE A 240 3.44 17.87 14.07
N VAL A 241 4.74 17.63 13.90
CA VAL A 241 5.30 16.28 13.79
C VAL A 241 4.99 15.43 15.01
N VAL A 242 5.13 16.01 16.22
CA VAL A 242 4.77 15.34 17.49
C VAL A 242 3.28 15.05 17.56
N ALA A 243 2.43 16.02 17.19
CA ALA A 243 0.97 15.85 17.17
C ALA A 243 0.55 14.69 16.24
N CYS A 244 1.23 14.50 15.11
CA CYS A 244 0.95 13.41 14.17
C CYS A 244 1.60 12.05 14.56
N GLY A 245 2.24 11.92 15.71
CA GLY A 245 2.84 10.67 16.17
C GLY A 245 4.25 10.40 15.66
N ILE A 246 4.96 11.44 15.23
CA ILE A 246 6.36 11.39 14.76
C ILE A 246 6.53 10.44 13.55
N PRO A 247 5.73 10.58 12.49
CA PRO A 247 5.91 9.74 11.30
C PRO A 247 7.27 10.02 10.66
N VAL A 248 7.95 8.95 10.25
CA VAL A 248 9.34 8.97 9.74
C VAL A 248 9.54 9.94 8.58
N SER A 249 8.55 10.01 7.65
CA SER A 249 8.54 10.93 6.52
C SER A 249 8.47 12.40 6.93
N ALA A 250 7.65 12.72 7.93
CA ALA A 250 7.51 14.07 8.47
C ALA A 250 8.74 14.48 9.30
N LEU A 251 9.27 13.57 10.12
CA LEU A 251 10.51 13.78 10.87
C LEU A 251 11.68 14.14 9.94
N ARG A 252 11.84 13.40 8.85
CA ARG A 252 12.85 13.68 7.82
C ARG A 252 12.65 15.06 7.20
N ALA A 253 11.41 15.41 6.83
CA ALA A 253 11.11 16.71 6.21
C ALA A 253 11.35 17.87 7.17
N TRP A 254 11.02 17.69 8.46
CA TRP A 254 11.32 18.66 9.52
C TRP A 254 12.83 18.89 9.69
N ALA A 255 13.62 17.83 9.75
CA ALA A 255 15.08 17.91 9.84
C ALA A 255 15.68 18.61 8.60
N MET A 256 15.18 18.30 7.39
CA MET A 256 15.61 18.98 6.15
C MET A 256 15.24 20.46 6.16
N ALA A 257 14.07 20.84 6.66
CA ALA A 257 13.68 22.24 6.85
C ALA A 257 14.62 22.97 7.84
N GLY A 258 15.07 22.28 8.89
CA GLY A 258 16.07 22.80 9.82
C GLY A 258 17.42 23.07 9.15
N ILE A 259 17.93 22.13 8.33
CA ILE A 259 19.15 22.33 7.54
C ILE A 259 18.99 23.52 6.57
N ALA A 260 17.84 23.61 5.89
CA ALA A 260 17.58 24.71 4.96
C ALA A 260 17.56 26.07 5.68
N GLY A 261 16.91 26.16 6.84
CA GLY A 261 16.87 27.35 7.69
C GLY A 261 18.26 27.73 8.21
N GLY A 262 19.05 26.77 8.66
CA GLY A 262 20.45 26.99 9.08
C GLY A 262 21.34 27.47 7.93
N ALA A 263 21.21 26.89 6.73
CA ALA A 263 21.91 27.34 5.54
C ALA A 263 21.56 28.78 5.19
N GLN A 264 20.27 29.14 5.26
CA GLN A 264 19.81 30.51 5.03
C GLN A 264 20.40 31.51 6.01
N LEU A 265 20.48 31.15 7.31
CA LEU A 265 21.13 31.97 8.33
C LEU A 265 22.64 32.16 8.10
N ALA A 266 23.29 31.15 7.53
CA ALA A 266 24.69 31.18 7.13
C ALA A 266 24.96 31.88 5.79
N GLY A 267 23.91 32.45 5.14
CA GLY A 267 24.02 33.07 3.81
C GLY A 267 24.32 32.10 2.67
N ARG A 268 24.05 30.80 2.88
CA ARG A 268 24.34 29.74 1.92
C ARG A 268 23.03 29.19 1.32
N ARG A 269 23.11 28.68 0.07
CA ARG A 269 22.01 27.95 -0.54
C ARG A 269 22.01 26.50 -0.05
N SER A 270 20.86 26.00 0.37
CA SER A 270 20.69 24.59 0.68
C SER A 270 20.74 23.75 -0.59
N HIS A 271 21.44 22.61 -0.55
CA HIS A 271 21.49 21.66 -1.64
C HIS A 271 20.65 20.43 -1.28
N GLY A 272 19.58 20.18 -2.06
CA GLY A 272 18.58 19.16 -1.75
C GLY A 272 19.16 17.77 -1.52
N LEU A 273 20.00 17.28 -2.44
CA LEU A 273 20.64 15.96 -2.34
C LEU A 273 21.54 15.84 -1.09
N SER A 274 22.34 16.89 -0.78
CA SER A 274 23.20 16.88 0.41
C SER A 274 22.36 16.87 1.69
N SER A 275 21.25 17.62 1.72
CA SER A 275 20.35 17.65 2.87
C SER A 275 19.69 16.28 3.10
N VAL A 276 19.23 15.63 2.03
CA VAL A 276 18.65 14.27 2.09
C VAL A 276 19.67 13.25 2.58
N ALA A 277 20.91 13.29 2.05
CA ALA A 277 21.97 12.37 2.44
C ALA A 277 22.32 12.52 3.91
N VAL A 278 22.54 13.76 4.39
CA VAL A 278 22.88 14.03 5.78
C VAL A 278 21.75 13.59 6.73
N VAL A 279 20.50 13.98 6.43
CA VAL A 279 19.36 13.60 7.28
C VAL A 279 19.14 12.10 7.25
N GLY A 280 19.22 11.45 6.09
CA GLY A 280 19.09 10.00 5.96
C GLY A 280 20.14 9.24 6.76
N CYS A 281 21.41 9.67 6.67
CA CYS A 281 22.49 9.08 7.47
C CYS A 281 22.27 9.29 8.98
N LEU A 282 21.91 10.49 9.42
CA LEU A 282 21.64 10.75 10.83
C LEU A 282 20.49 9.92 11.37
N MET A 283 19.40 9.77 10.59
CA MET A 283 18.26 8.95 10.99
C MET A 283 18.63 7.46 11.11
N LEU A 284 19.44 6.93 10.17
CA LEU A 284 19.92 5.55 10.21
C LEU A 284 20.94 5.31 11.34
N LEU A 285 21.73 6.32 11.73
CA LEU A 285 22.61 6.23 12.89
C LEU A 285 21.85 6.16 14.21
N VAL A 286 20.69 6.86 14.29
CA VAL A 286 19.83 6.84 15.49
C VAL A 286 18.99 5.57 15.55
N ASP A 287 18.39 5.18 14.43
CA ASP A 287 17.54 3.98 14.32
C ASP A 287 17.83 3.22 13.01
N PRO A 288 18.73 2.23 13.03
CA PRO A 288 19.06 1.43 11.87
C PRO A 288 17.89 0.62 11.30
N ALA A 289 16.88 0.28 12.11
CA ALA A 289 15.70 -0.45 11.66
C ALA A 289 14.87 0.34 10.62
N LEU A 290 15.10 1.65 10.50
CA LEU A 290 14.51 2.48 9.45
C LEU A 290 14.87 1.99 8.04
N SER A 291 16.01 1.30 7.86
CA SER A 291 16.42 0.73 6.58
C SER A 291 15.45 -0.32 6.04
N GLY A 292 14.68 -0.99 6.90
CA GLY A 292 13.61 -1.93 6.54
C GLY A 292 12.21 -1.32 6.54
N ARG A 293 12.05 -0.09 7.04
CA ARG A 293 10.71 0.55 7.10
C ARG A 293 10.33 1.18 5.77
N LEU A 294 9.26 0.66 5.17
CA LEU A 294 8.77 1.09 3.86
C LEU A 294 8.57 2.62 3.76
N GLY A 295 8.02 3.25 4.80
CA GLY A 295 7.80 4.70 4.82
C GLY A 295 9.09 5.53 4.73
N PHE A 296 10.21 5.05 5.29
CA PHE A 296 11.52 5.67 5.14
C PHE A 296 12.05 5.50 3.73
N LEU A 297 12.02 4.27 3.20
CA LEU A 297 12.52 3.94 1.87
C LEU A 297 11.78 4.69 0.76
N LEU A 298 10.44 4.68 0.79
CA LEU A 298 9.60 5.43 -0.15
C LEU A 298 9.88 6.93 -0.11
N SER A 299 10.03 7.47 1.10
CA SER A 299 10.28 8.89 1.29
C SER A 299 11.69 9.31 0.83
N LEU A 300 12.69 8.45 1.06
CA LEU A 300 14.07 8.72 0.64
C LEU A 300 14.21 8.61 -0.89
N SER A 301 13.74 7.50 -1.48
CA SER A 301 13.82 7.23 -2.92
C SER A 301 13.09 8.30 -3.74
N SER A 302 11.88 8.68 -3.33
CA SER A 302 11.11 9.72 -4.02
C SER A 302 11.84 11.08 -4.03
N VAL A 303 12.39 11.53 -2.89
CA VAL A 303 13.08 12.83 -2.84
C VAL A 303 14.39 12.81 -3.60
N VAL A 304 15.17 11.74 -3.51
CA VAL A 304 16.40 11.58 -4.32
C VAL A 304 16.06 11.62 -5.81
N ALA A 305 15.06 10.86 -6.25
CA ALA A 305 14.63 10.84 -7.64
C ALA A 305 14.12 12.21 -8.13
N LEU A 306 13.32 12.89 -7.32
CA LEU A 306 12.85 14.25 -7.62
C LEU A 306 14.02 15.25 -7.76
N CYS A 307 15.01 15.19 -6.90
CA CYS A 307 16.20 16.03 -6.99
C CYS A 307 17.03 15.75 -8.27
N LEU A 308 17.07 14.51 -8.73
CA LEU A 308 17.87 14.11 -9.89
C LEU A 308 17.11 14.29 -11.22
N PHE A 309 15.85 13.91 -11.28
CA PHE A 309 15.14 13.70 -12.54
C PHE A 309 13.97 14.65 -12.80
N SER A 310 13.46 15.43 -11.81
CA SER A 310 12.24 16.22 -12.03
C SER A 310 12.39 17.27 -13.13
N ALA A 311 13.53 17.97 -13.18
CA ALA A 311 13.80 18.95 -14.22
C ALA A 311 13.89 18.31 -15.62
N TYR A 312 14.48 17.12 -15.70
CA TYR A 312 14.61 16.40 -16.96
C TYR A 312 13.27 15.83 -17.43
N ALA A 313 12.49 15.25 -16.54
CA ALA A 313 11.13 14.78 -16.85
C ALA A 313 10.24 15.93 -17.34
N SER A 314 10.32 17.09 -16.70
CA SER A 314 9.60 18.29 -17.15
C SER A 314 10.05 18.75 -18.55
N TYR A 315 11.35 18.68 -18.85
CA TYR A 315 11.88 18.93 -20.20
C TYR A 315 11.37 17.91 -21.23
N LEU A 316 11.41 16.60 -20.92
CA LEU A 316 10.90 15.55 -21.81
C LEU A 316 9.40 15.71 -22.09
N LEU A 317 8.59 15.96 -21.07
CA LEU A 317 7.16 16.22 -21.23
C LEU A 317 6.87 17.49 -22.05
N SER A 318 7.68 18.52 -21.87
CA SER A 318 7.60 19.73 -22.71
C SER A 318 7.87 19.44 -24.19
N SER A 319 8.93 18.68 -24.45
CA SER A 319 9.32 18.29 -25.82
C SER A 319 8.26 17.39 -26.44
N PHE A 320 7.73 16.41 -25.68
CA PHE A 320 6.65 15.55 -26.12
C PHE A 320 5.37 16.35 -26.46
N ALA A 321 4.93 17.21 -25.56
CA ALA A 321 3.74 18.04 -25.74
C ALA A 321 3.89 18.98 -26.96
N SER A 322 5.08 19.57 -27.16
CA SER A 322 5.34 20.41 -28.33
C SER A 322 5.31 19.63 -29.65
N SER A 323 5.85 18.40 -29.63
CA SER A 323 5.85 17.55 -30.84
C SER A 323 4.45 17.03 -31.16
N LEU A 324 3.67 16.68 -30.13
CA LEU A 324 2.28 16.26 -30.29
C LEU A 324 1.40 17.42 -30.78
N ALA A 325 1.58 18.62 -30.23
CA ALA A 325 0.87 19.82 -30.68
C ALA A 325 1.19 20.16 -32.16
N CYS A 326 2.46 20.04 -32.55
CA CYS A 326 2.88 20.19 -33.94
C CYS A 326 2.23 19.14 -34.86
N LEU A 327 2.22 17.87 -34.43
CA LEU A 327 1.62 16.75 -35.19
C LEU A 327 0.10 16.95 -35.38
N LEU A 328 -0.59 17.42 -34.32
CA LEU A 328 -2.02 17.63 -34.32
C LEU A 328 -2.44 19.04 -34.79
N HIS A 329 -1.49 19.86 -35.29
CA HIS A 329 -1.71 21.25 -35.73
C HIS A 329 -2.44 22.13 -34.70
N LEU A 330 -2.19 21.91 -33.41
CA LEU A 330 -2.82 22.66 -32.34
C LEU A 330 -2.24 24.06 -32.22
N PRO A 331 -3.07 25.10 -32.00
CA PRO A 331 -2.60 26.49 -31.87
C PRO A 331 -1.72 26.65 -30.62
N ALA A 332 -0.69 27.49 -30.73
CA ALA A 332 0.18 27.78 -29.59
C ALA A 332 -0.59 28.57 -28.51
N LEU A 333 -0.31 28.26 -27.24
CA LEU A 333 -0.86 28.97 -26.10
C LEU A 333 -0.33 30.43 -26.08
N THR A 334 -1.16 31.41 -26.38
CA THR A 334 -0.77 32.83 -26.46
C THR A 334 -0.79 33.53 -25.10
N SER A 335 -1.79 33.20 -24.24
CA SER A 335 -1.99 33.82 -22.93
C SER A 335 -0.87 33.46 -21.94
N ARG A 336 -0.36 34.46 -21.20
CA ARG A 336 0.59 34.22 -20.07
C ARG A 336 0.00 33.33 -19.00
N ARG A 337 -1.29 33.47 -18.69
CA ARG A 337 -1.99 32.60 -17.69
C ARG A 337 -2.05 31.14 -18.15
N ALA A 338 -2.46 30.91 -19.41
CA ALA A 338 -2.53 29.56 -19.97
C ALA A 338 -1.14 28.87 -19.97
N ARG A 339 -0.08 29.58 -20.35
CA ARG A 339 1.30 29.08 -20.29
C ARG A 339 1.77 28.76 -18.87
N SER A 340 1.40 29.60 -17.88
CA SER A 340 1.74 29.35 -16.47
C SER A 340 1.02 28.13 -15.92
N ILE A 341 -0.27 27.96 -16.23
CA ILE A 341 -1.07 26.80 -15.83
C ILE A 341 -0.48 25.53 -16.49
N ALA A 342 -0.26 25.54 -17.80
CA ALA A 342 0.31 24.41 -18.53
C ALA A 342 1.69 24.01 -17.98
N LYS A 343 2.52 24.99 -17.59
CA LYS A 343 3.79 24.73 -16.93
C LYS A 343 3.58 24.06 -15.58
N GLY A 344 2.69 24.56 -14.73
CA GLY A 344 2.38 23.97 -13.42
C GLY A 344 1.87 22.54 -13.54
N LEU A 345 0.93 22.28 -14.45
CA LEU A 345 0.40 20.94 -14.72
C LEU A 345 1.51 19.98 -15.17
N ARG A 346 2.35 20.41 -16.10
CA ARG A 346 3.48 19.63 -16.60
C ARG A 346 4.49 19.33 -15.49
N ASP A 347 4.87 20.30 -14.68
CA ASP A 347 5.85 20.13 -13.61
C ASP A 347 5.30 19.20 -12.52
N THR A 348 4.00 19.27 -12.21
CA THR A 348 3.31 18.33 -11.30
C THR A 348 3.28 16.91 -11.88
N LEU A 349 2.94 16.78 -13.16
CA LEU A 349 2.94 15.49 -13.85
C LEU A 349 4.34 14.86 -13.88
N ALA A 350 5.37 15.67 -14.20
CA ALA A 350 6.76 15.23 -14.17
C ALA A 350 7.17 14.72 -12.79
N ALA A 351 6.85 15.47 -11.74
CA ALA A 351 7.17 15.08 -10.36
C ALA A 351 6.43 13.78 -9.96
N THR A 352 5.15 13.64 -10.32
CA THR A 352 4.37 12.43 -10.06
C THR A 352 4.98 11.21 -10.73
N LEU A 353 5.28 11.29 -12.03
CA LEU A 353 5.86 10.19 -12.79
C LEU A 353 7.23 9.78 -12.24
N VAL A 354 8.09 10.74 -11.94
CA VAL A 354 9.42 10.48 -11.36
C VAL A 354 9.30 9.79 -10.00
N ALA A 355 8.44 10.30 -9.12
CA ALA A 355 8.24 9.70 -7.80
C ALA A 355 7.64 8.30 -7.89
N GLN A 356 6.64 8.10 -8.77
CA GLN A 356 5.99 6.80 -8.98
C GLN A 356 6.97 5.75 -9.51
N LEU A 357 7.75 6.08 -10.54
CA LEU A 357 8.76 5.17 -11.10
C LEU A 357 9.84 4.82 -10.08
N ALA A 358 10.32 5.81 -9.31
CA ALA A 358 11.34 5.57 -8.29
C ALA A 358 10.82 4.72 -7.11
N CYS A 359 9.53 4.83 -6.79
CA CYS A 359 8.90 4.06 -5.71
C CYS A 359 8.33 2.71 -6.20
N ALA A 360 8.17 2.49 -7.51
CA ALA A 360 7.55 1.29 -8.07
C ALA A 360 8.14 -0.03 -7.53
N PRO A 361 9.47 -0.24 -7.43
CA PRO A 361 10.02 -1.48 -6.89
C PRO A 361 9.57 -1.74 -5.44
N LEU A 362 9.49 -0.69 -4.64
CA LEU A 362 9.10 -0.79 -3.24
C LEU A 362 7.59 -1.00 -3.07
N THR A 363 6.79 -0.32 -3.89
CA THR A 363 5.32 -0.45 -3.84
C THR A 363 4.84 -1.78 -4.40
N ILE A 364 5.42 -2.24 -5.52
CA ILE A 364 5.10 -3.56 -6.09
C ILE A 364 5.51 -4.66 -5.11
N GLY A 365 6.71 -4.59 -4.53
CA GLY A 365 7.17 -5.58 -3.55
C GLY A 365 6.36 -5.62 -2.26
N ALA A 366 5.77 -4.48 -1.84
CA ALA A 366 5.03 -4.41 -0.58
C ALA A 366 3.51 -4.61 -0.74
N PHE A 367 2.93 -4.14 -1.84
CA PHE A 367 1.48 -4.11 -2.04
C PHE A 367 1.02 -4.91 -3.24
N SER A 368 1.93 -5.35 -4.10
CA SER A 368 1.60 -6.05 -5.37
C SER A 368 0.59 -5.28 -6.24
N GLU A 369 0.52 -3.97 -6.11
CA GLU A 369 -0.46 -3.11 -6.78
C GLU A 369 0.22 -1.91 -7.45
N LEU A 370 -0.17 -1.61 -8.68
CA LEU A 370 0.27 -0.45 -9.46
C LEU A 370 -0.95 0.35 -9.92
N SER A 371 -1.05 1.59 -9.48
CA SER A 371 -2.11 2.50 -9.93
C SER A 371 -1.78 3.12 -11.29
N LEU A 372 -2.66 2.94 -12.26
CA LEU A 372 -2.55 3.58 -13.58
C LEU A 372 -3.20 4.97 -13.62
N VAL A 373 -4.13 5.26 -12.70
CA VAL A 373 -4.79 6.56 -12.59
C VAL A 373 -4.07 7.53 -11.64
N SER A 374 -2.90 7.16 -11.12
CA SER A 374 -2.19 8.00 -10.13
C SER A 374 -1.80 9.37 -10.67
N ALA A 375 -1.46 9.48 -11.96
CA ALA A 375 -1.09 10.76 -12.57
C ALA A 375 -2.27 11.76 -12.61
N PRO A 376 -3.44 11.44 -13.20
CA PRO A 376 -4.61 12.31 -13.12
C PRO A 376 -5.12 12.49 -11.69
N ALA A 377 -5.07 11.45 -10.84
CA ALA A 377 -5.46 11.56 -9.44
C ALA A 377 -4.60 12.59 -8.69
N ASN A 378 -3.28 12.54 -8.82
CA ASN A 378 -2.38 13.52 -8.19
C ASN A 378 -2.62 14.94 -8.70
N LEU A 379 -2.84 15.08 -10.01
CA LEU A 379 -3.09 16.39 -10.62
C LEU A 379 -4.33 17.09 -10.05
N LEU A 380 -5.40 16.31 -9.82
CA LEU A 380 -6.65 16.80 -9.24
C LEU A 380 -6.54 16.96 -7.72
N MET A 381 -5.88 16.01 -7.05
CA MET A 381 -5.90 15.91 -5.58
C MET A 381 -4.90 16.83 -4.89
N ILE A 382 -3.71 17.11 -5.44
CA ILE A 382 -2.70 17.91 -4.77
C ILE A 382 -3.25 19.30 -4.36
N PRO A 383 -3.91 20.10 -5.25
CA PRO A 383 -4.46 21.37 -4.84
C PRO A 383 -5.64 21.24 -3.86
N ALA A 384 -6.54 20.28 -4.09
CA ALA A 384 -7.69 20.07 -3.24
C ALA A 384 -7.28 19.59 -1.83
N PHE A 385 -6.33 18.67 -1.76
CA PHE A 385 -5.81 18.17 -0.50
C PHE A 385 -5.01 19.24 0.27
N SER A 386 -4.31 20.12 -0.45
CA SER A 386 -3.63 21.26 0.18
C SER A 386 -4.63 22.21 0.84
N ALA A 387 -5.78 22.47 0.19
CA ALA A 387 -6.87 23.23 0.77
C ALA A 387 -7.49 22.51 1.98
N LEU A 388 -7.70 21.19 1.90
CA LEU A 388 -8.21 20.36 2.99
C LEU A 388 -7.31 20.43 4.23
N ILE A 389 -5.99 20.32 4.05
CA ILE A 389 -5.03 20.47 5.16
C ILE A 389 -5.15 21.87 5.78
N GLY A 390 -5.19 22.91 4.97
CA GLY A 390 -5.31 24.29 5.45
C GLY A 390 -6.60 24.54 6.23
N LEU A 391 -7.73 24.11 5.70
CA LEU A 391 -9.05 24.23 6.36
C LEU A 391 -9.14 23.37 7.61
N GLY A 392 -8.62 22.12 7.57
CA GLY A 392 -8.62 21.23 8.72
C GLY A 392 -7.74 21.75 9.87
N LEU A 393 -6.56 22.30 9.57
CA LEU A 393 -5.73 22.96 10.58
C LEU A 393 -6.44 24.21 11.17
N LEU A 394 -7.12 24.98 10.34
CA LEU A 394 -7.91 26.13 10.77
C LEU A 394 -9.07 25.68 11.67
N ALA A 395 -9.80 24.61 11.31
CA ALA A 395 -10.86 24.05 12.13
C ALA A 395 -10.33 23.57 13.49
N CYS A 396 -9.14 22.92 13.53
CA CYS A 396 -8.47 22.56 14.77
C CYS A 396 -8.09 23.77 15.64
N LEU A 397 -7.61 24.86 15.03
CA LEU A 397 -7.26 26.08 15.74
C LEU A 397 -8.51 26.82 16.29
N LEU A 398 -9.63 26.72 15.60
CA LEU A 398 -10.88 27.40 15.95
C LEU A 398 -11.83 26.51 16.77
N CYS A 399 -11.43 25.29 17.13
CA CYS A 399 -12.30 24.36 17.88
C CYS A 399 -12.77 24.89 19.25
N TRP A 400 -12.07 25.89 19.78
CA TRP A 400 -12.39 26.57 21.05
C TRP A 400 -13.42 27.68 20.93
N VAL A 401 -13.75 28.14 19.69
CA VAL A 401 -14.63 29.29 19.45
C VAL A 401 -16.00 28.76 19.02
N PRO A 402 -17.02 28.81 19.88
CA PRO A 402 -18.38 28.40 19.52
C PRO A 402 -18.86 29.10 18.25
N PHE A 403 -19.75 28.50 17.48
CA PHE A 403 -20.29 28.93 16.18
C PHE A 403 -19.24 28.96 15.04
N VAL A 404 -18.03 29.48 15.25
CA VAL A 404 -16.96 29.52 14.23
C VAL A 404 -16.43 28.10 13.97
N SER A 405 -16.31 27.31 15.02
CA SER A 405 -15.86 25.92 14.92
C SER A 405 -16.77 25.07 14.03
N GLY A 406 -18.10 25.20 14.16
CA GLY A 406 -19.07 24.50 13.31
C GLY A 406 -18.98 24.90 11.84
N ALA A 407 -18.86 26.21 11.55
CA ALA A 407 -18.68 26.70 10.18
C ALA A 407 -17.35 26.23 9.55
N ALA A 408 -16.26 26.26 10.33
CA ALA A 408 -14.97 25.79 9.88
C ALA A 408 -14.99 24.27 9.59
N LEU A 409 -15.66 23.50 10.44
CA LEU A 409 -15.79 22.06 10.24
C LEU A 409 -16.67 21.73 9.03
N PHE A 410 -17.79 22.44 8.84
CA PHE A 410 -18.64 22.30 7.65
C PHE A 410 -17.86 22.59 6.35
N ALA A 411 -17.07 23.66 6.31
CA ALA A 411 -16.23 23.98 5.16
C ALA A 411 -15.18 22.90 4.91
N THR A 412 -14.63 22.29 5.97
CA THR A 412 -13.67 21.20 5.89
C THR A 412 -14.34 19.92 5.37
N ASP A 413 -15.55 19.58 5.85
CA ASP A 413 -16.34 18.43 5.40
C ASP A 413 -16.70 18.58 3.90
N ALA A 414 -17.14 19.77 3.46
CA ALA A 414 -17.42 20.06 2.06
C ALA A 414 -16.16 19.88 1.17
N CYS A 415 -15.00 20.36 1.66
CA CYS A 415 -13.73 20.18 0.96
C CYS A 415 -13.32 18.69 0.90
N ALA A 416 -13.52 17.93 1.98
CA ALA A 416 -13.24 16.50 2.01
C ALA A 416 -14.15 15.73 1.04
N ALA A 417 -15.44 16.06 0.96
CA ALA A 417 -16.36 15.50 -0.02
C ALA A 417 -15.91 15.79 -1.46
N ALA A 418 -15.46 17.02 -1.73
CA ALA A 418 -14.91 17.41 -3.04
C ALA A 418 -13.59 16.67 -3.38
N VAL A 419 -12.81 16.24 -2.40
CA VAL A 419 -11.65 15.36 -2.58
C VAL A 419 -12.10 13.94 -2.88
N MET A 420 -13.10 13.42 -2.16
CA MET A 420 -13.48 12.00 -2.26
C MET A 420 -14.28 11.68 -3.52
N ALA A 421 -15.12 12.59 -4.01
CA ALA A 421 -15.96 12.34 -5.19
C ALA A 421 -15.15 11.98 -6.46
N PRO A 422 -14.12 12.75 -6.89
CA PRO A 422 -13.32 12.36 -8.04
C PRO A 422 -12.43 11.13 -7.76
N LEU A 423 -12.02 10.86 -6.52
CA LEU A 423 -11.30 9.63 -6.19
C LEU A 423 -12.18 8.39 -6.35
N ARG A 424 -13.44 8.45 -5.90
CA ARG A 424 -14.42 7.37 -6.12
C ARG A 424 -14.65 7.14 -7.61
N ALA A 425 -14.81 8.21 -8.39
CA ALA A 425 -14.97 8.12 -9.84
C ALA A 425 -13.73 7.55 -10.55
N LEU A 426 -12.51 7.93 -10.13
CA LEU A 426 -11.28 7.38 -10.71
C LEU A 426 -11.05 5.93 -10.29
N SER A 427 -11.38 5.56 -9.06
CA SER A 427 -11.21 4.18 -8.57
C SER A 427 -12.19 3.18 -9.19
N SER A 428 -13.34 3.65 -9.71
CA SER A 428 -14.31 2.82 -10.40
C SER A 428 -13.98 2.58 -11.87
N LEU A 429 -12.96 3.26 -12.41
CA LEU A 429 -12.53 3.02 -13.79
C LEU A 429 -11.91 1.62 -13.92
N PRO A 430 -12.19 0.90 -15.03
CA PRO A 430 -11.45 -0.31 -15.36
C PRO A 430 -9.95 0.03 -15.45
N PHE A 431 -9.09 -0.85 -14.96
CA PHE A 431 -7.64 -0.62 -14.87
C PHE A 431 -7.20 0.57 -13.99
N ALA A 432 -8.04 1.08 -13.08
CA ALA A 432 -7.62 2.11 -12.13
C ALA A 432 -6.37 1.68 -11.36
N SER A 433 -6.32 0.42 -10.93
CA SER A 433 -5.12 -0.25 -10.42
C SER A 433 -5.00 -1.65 -11.03
N VAL A 434 -3.79 -2.12 -11.15
CA VAL A 434 -3.46 -3.46 -11.65
C VAL A 434 -2.62 -4.17 -10.61
N VAL A 435 -3.02 -5.38 -10.26
CA VAL A 435 -2.20 -6.25 -9.41
C VAL A 435 -1.01 -6.74 -10.25
N VAL A 436 0.20 -6.59 -9.69
CA VAL A 436 1.46 -6.91 -10.36
C VAL A 436 2.26 -7.83 -9.44
N SER A 437 2.57 -9.02 -9.92
CA SER A 437 3.33 -10.04 -9.18
C SER A 437 4.78 -10.16 -9.68
N TRP A 438 5.38 -9.06 -10.10
CA TRP A 438 6.77 -9.06 -10.54
C TRP A 438 7.72 -9.05 -9.36
N ASP A 439 8.85 -9.74 -9.52
CA ASP A 439 9.91 -9.70 -8.52
C ASP A 439 10.43 -8.26 -8.35
N ALA A 440 10.41 -7.77 -7.11
CA ALA A 440 10.82 -6.40 -6.78
C ALA A 440 12.28 -6.12 -7.18
N ALA A 441 13.16 -7.14 -7.15
CA ALA A 441 14.54 -6.99 -7.58
C ALA A 441 14.63 -6.78 -9.09
N VAL A 442 13.84 -7.51 -9.89
CA VAL A 442 13.77 -7.33 -11.35
C VAL A 442 13.27 -5.93 -11.69
N VAL A 443 12.22 -5.45 -11.02
CA VAL A 443 11.70 -4.09 -11.21
C VAL A 443 12.76 -3.06 -10.81
N ALA A 444 13.46 -3.26 -9.70
CA ALA A 444 14.52 -2.36 -9.23
C ALA A 444 15.70 -2.30 -10.23
N LEU A 445 16.15 -3.43 -10.74
CA LEU A 445 17.22 -3.50 -11.76
C LEU A 445 16.80 -2.81 -13.06
N THR A 446 15.55 -3.02 -13.49
CA THR A 446 15.01 -2.38 -14.71
C THR A 446 14.95 -0.86 -14.53
N MET A 447 14.45 -0.39 -13.38
CA MET A 447 14.37 1.06 -13.07
C MET A 447 15.77 1.68 -12.93
N ALA A 448 16.72 0.99 -12.30
CA ALA A 448 18.11 1.45 -12.20
C ALA A 448 18.77 1.53 -13.58
N SER A 449 18.56 0.53 -14.43
CA SER A 449 19.07 0.52 -15.81
C SER A 449 18.48 1.65 -16.64
N LEU A 450 17.18 1.90 -16.52
CA LEU A 450 16.51 3.02 -17.17
C LEU A 450 17.05 4.37 -16.66
N ALA A 451 17.25 4.52 -15.34
CA ALA A 451 17.84 5.73 -14.77
C ALA A 451 19.27 5.99 -15.29
N ILE A 452 20.10 4.96 -15.38
CA ILE A 452 21.45 5.05 -15.92
C ILE A 452 21.40 5.43 -17.41
N LEU A 453 20.51 4.81 -18.18
CA LEU A 453 20.32 5.12 -19.60
C LEU A 453 19.88 6.57 -19.81
N LEU A 454 18.90 7.06 -19.03
CA LEU A 454 18.44 8.43 -19.08
C LEU A 454 19.54 9.44 -18.71
N LEU A 455 20.36 9.14 -17.71
CA LEU A 455 21.52 9.97 -17.34
C LEU A 455 22.59 9.97 -18.43
N TRP A 456 22.79 8.84 -19.11
CA TRP A 456 23.75 8.73 -20.21
C TRP A 456 23.30 9.48 -21.47
N LEU A 457 21.99 9.42 -21.78
CA LEU A 457 21.39 10.10 -22.94
C LEU A 457 21.14 11.59 -22.72
N TRP A 458 21.30 12.10 -21.51
CA TRP A 458 21.10 13.50 -21.16
C TRP A 458 22.04 14.45 -21.93
N PRO A 459 21.59 15.55 -22.55
CA PRO A 459 20.23 16.04 -22.88
C PRO A 459 19.80 15.73 -24.33
N ARG A 460 20.26 14.65 -24.94
CA ARG A 460 20.29 14.42 -26.39
C ARG A 460 19.10 13.66 -26.99
N ILE A 461 18.02 13.47 -26.23
CA ILE A 461 16.84 12.76 -26.77
C ILE A 461 16.06 13.73 -27.67
N SER A 462 15.99 13.39 -28.98
CA SER A 462 15.13 14.15 -29.89
C SER A 462 13.65 13.84 -29.62
N PRO A 463 12.72 14.82 -29.77
CA PRO A 463 11.29 14.61 -29.56
C PRO A 463 10.71 13.46 -30.41
N ARG A 464 11.18 13.30 -31.65
CA ARG A 464 10.77 12.20 -32.54
C ARG A 464 11.15 10.83 -32.00
N LYS A 465 12.39 10.67 -31.48
CA LYS A 465 12.82 9.41 -30.83
C LYS A 465 12.03 9.11 -29.57
N LEU A 466 11.67 10.14 -28.80
CA LEU A 466 10.82 9.99 -27.63
C LEU A 466 9.41 9.51 -28.00
N LEU A 467 8.78 10.11 -29.01
CA LEU A 467 7.46 9.69 -29.52
C LEU A 467 7.49 8.25 -30.03
N LEU A 468 8.47 7.91 -30.85
CA LEU A 468 8.63 6.55 -31.38
C LEU A 468 8.88 5.52 -30.27
N GLY A 469 9.74 5.85 -29.30
CA GLY A 469 9.99 4.99 -28.14
C GLY A 469 8.74 4.79 -27.27
N SER A 470 7.97 5.85 -27.02
CA SER A 470 6.71 5.75 -26.28
C SER A 470 5.67 4.91 -27.02
N ALA A 471 5.54 5.09 -28.35
CA ALA A 471 4.66 4.29 -29.18
C ALA A 471 5.06 2.81 -29.19
N ALA A 472 6.36 2.51 -29.29
CA ALA A 472 6.86 1.14 -29.23
C ALA A 472 6.58 0.45 -27.88
N VAL A 473 6.78 1.16 -26.77
CA VAL A 473 6.46 0.63 -25.42
C VAL A 473 4.98 0.37 -25.26
N LEU A 474 4.12 1.30 -25.71
CA LEU A 474 2.67 1.12 -25.67
C LEU A 474 2.22 -0.06 -26.55
N SER A 475 2.76 -0.17 -27.76
CA SER A 475 2.45 -1.29 -28.67
C SER A 475 2.87 -2.64 -28.08
N LEU A 476 4.07 -2.72 -27.49
CA LEU A 476 4.53 -3.91 -26.79
C LEU A 476 3.62 -4.26 -25.60
N GLY A 477 3.23 -3.25 -24.81
CA GLY A 477 2.29 -3.43 -23.72
C GLY A 477 0.95 -3.99 -24.20
N CYS A 478 0.38 -3.43 -25.27
CA CYS A 478 -0.85 -3.94 -25.89
C CYS A 478 -0.70 -5.39 -26.36
N VAL A 479 0.40 -5.73 -27.04
CA VAL A 479 0.66 -7.11 -27.51
C VAL A 479 0.73 -8.07 -26.33
N LEU A 480 1.40 -7.71 -25.23
CA LEU A 480 1.50 -8.55 -24.03
C LEU A 480 0.12 -8.74 -23.38
N VAL A 481 -0.67 -7.68 -23.26
CA VAL A 481 -2.05 -7.75 -22.70
C VAL A 481 -2.91 -8.67 -23.57
N VAL A 482 -2.89 -8.49 -24.90
CA VAL A 482 -3.65 -9.34 -25.83
C VAL A 482 -3.19 -10.79 -25.73
N ARG A 483 -1.90 -11.04 -25.69
CA ARG A 483 -1.37 -12.40 -25.51
C ARG A 483 -1.87 -13.04 -24.22
N CYS A 484 -1.75 -12.35 -23.09
CA CYS A 484 -2.22 -12.85 -21.79
C CYS A 484 -3.73 -13.03 -21.74
N ALA A 485 -4.50 -12.14 -22.37
CA ALA A 485 -5.95 -12.19 -22.34
C ALA A 485 -6.54 -13.31 -23.21
N PHE A 486 -5.95 -13.57 -24.40
CA PHE A 486 -6.61 -14.40 -25.43
C PHE A 486 -5.86 -15.70 -25.78
N PHE A 487 -4.56 -15.78 -25.49
CA PHE A 487 -3.71 -16.89 -25.93
C PHE A 487 -3.07 -17.67 -24.78
N SER A 488 -3.75 -17.75 -23.64
CA SER A 488 -3.31 -18.61 -22.53
C SER A 488 -3.67 -20.06 -22.81
N PRO A 489 -2.80 -21.02 -22.46
CA PRO A 489 -3.11 -22.44 -22.63
C PRO A 489 -4.29 -22.87 -21.76
N ALA A 490 -5.01 -23.90 -22.21
CA ALA A 490 -6.03 -24.56 -21.39
C ALA A 490 -5.36 -25.27 -20.22
N GLY A 491 -5.89 -25.11 -19.02
CA GLY A 491 -5.31 -25.72 -17.81
C GLY A 491 -6.13 -25.53 -16.55
N LEU A 492 -5.84 -26.43 -15.61
CA LEU A 492 -6.27 -26.37 -14.22
C LEU A 492 -5.08 -25.93 -13.37
N TYR A 493 -5.24 -24.84 -12.63
CA TYR A 493 -4.18 -24.22 -11.83
C TYR A 493 -4.61 -24.19 -10.35
N VAL A 494 -3.88 -24.88 -9.50
CA VAL A 494 -4.03 -24.75 -8.05
C VAL A 494 -3.16 -23.59 -7.60
N LEU A 495 -3.79 -22.56 -7.03
CA LEU A 495 -3.13 -21.31 -6.66
C LEU A 495 -2.52 -21.43 -5.26
N ASP A 496 -1.33 -20.86 -5.05
CA ASP A 496 -0.70 -20.82 -3.73
C ASP A 496 -1.32 -19.70 -2.86
N VAL A 497 -2.35 -20.07 -2.11
CA VAL A 497 -3.05 -19.17 -1.18
C VAL A 497 -2.75 -19.47 0.29
N GLY A 498 -1.83 -20.38 0.58
CA GLY A 498 -1.51 -20.83 1.93
C GLY A 498 -2.54 -21.82 2.47
N GLN A 499 -3.08 -21.57 3.66
CA GLN A 499 -4.19 -22.36 4.22
C GLN A 499 -5.50 -21.91 3.61
N GLY A 500 -6.08 -22.72 2.73
CA GLY A 500 -7.30 -22.40 2.01
C GLY A 500 -7.28 -22.92 0.58
N ASP A 501 -8.36 -22.73 -0.15
CA ASP A 501 -8.50 -23.18 -1.51
C ASP A 501 -8.67 -22.00 -2.49
N ALA A 502 -8.01 -22.10 -3.63
CA ALA A 502 -8.28 -21.30 -4.81
C ALA A 502 -7.81 -22.05 -6.06
N ILE A 503 -8.74 -22.40 -6.93
CA ILE A 503 -8.46 -23.21 -8.11
C ILE A 503 -8.98 -22.47 -9.35
N LEU A 504 -8.08 -22.21 -10.29
CA LEU A 504 -8.40 -21.55 -11.55
C LEU A 504 -8.48 -22.57 -12.67
N VAL A 505 -9.61 -22.58 -13.36
CA VAL A 505 -9.82 -23.30 -14.63
C VAL A 505 -9.82 -22.28 -15.75
N ARG A 506 -8.91 -22.42 -16.71
CA ARG A 506 -8.73 -21.42 -17.77
C ARG A 506 -8.53 -22.07 -19.13
N ASP A 507 -9.13 -21.46 -20.17
CA ASP A 507 -8.91 -21.78 -21.57
C ASP A 507 -8.97 -20.48 -22.39
N GLY A 508 -7.83 -20.02 -22.87
CA GLY A 508 -7.70 -18.74 -23.57
C GLY A 508 -8.19 -17.56 -22.73
N SER A 509 -9.27 -16.93 -23.19
CA SER A 509 -9.90 -15.79 -22.51
C SER A 509 -10.99 -16.20 -21.51
N ARG A 510 -11.37 -17.46 -21.47
CA ARG A 510 -12.38 -18.01 -20.56
C ARG A 510 -11.73 -18.50 -19.30
N ALA A 511 -12.26 -18.11 -18.15
CA ALA A 511 -11.70 -18.47 -16.87
C ALA A 511 -12.78 -18.54 -15.78
N VAL A 512 -12.76 -19.61 -15.01
CA VAL A 512 -13.59 -19.81 -13.81
C VAL A 512 -12.67 -20.03 -12.62
N LEU A 513 -12.93 -19.33 -11.54
CA LEU A 513 -12.23 -19.48 -10.26
C LEU A 513 -13.14 -20.23 -9.28
N VAL A 514 -12.63 -21.25 -8.65
CA VAL A 514 -13.29 -21.98 -7.55
C VAL A 514 -12.58 -21.59 -6.27
N ASP A 515 -13.28 -20.92 -5.37
CA ASP A 515 -12.82 -20.29 -4.13
C ASP A 515 -11.76 -19.20 -4.31
N THR A 516 -11.56 -18.40 -3.28
CA THR A 516 -10.69 -17.22 -3.31
C THR A 516 -9.57 -17.25 -2.27
N GLY A 517 -9.51 -18.30 -1.46
CA GLY A 517 -8.56 -18.39 -0.34
C GLY A 517 -8.87 -17.40 0.79
N PRO A 518 -7.99 -17.33 1.81
CA PRO A 518 -8.22 -16.53 3.02
C PRO A 518 -7.91 -15.04 2.86
N ASP A 519 -7.11 -14.65 1.86
CA ASP A 519 -6.60 -13.29 1.71
C ASP A 519 -6.24 -12.95 0.24
N GLY A 520 -5.58 -11.80 0.01
CA GLY A 520 -5.17 -11.32 -1.31
C GLY A 520 -4.11 -12.16 -2.05
N ALA A 521 -3.74 -13.35 -1.57
CA ALA A 521 -2.81 -14.24 -2.28
C ALA A 521 -3.40 -14.67 -3.62
N CYS A 522 -4.68 -15.01 -3.65
CA CYS A 522 -5.39 -15.36 -4.88
C CYS A 522 -5.29 -14.25 -5.95
N ALA A 523 -5.51 -13.00 -5.58
CA ALA A 523 -5.38 -11.87 -6.50
C ALA A 523 -3.97 -11.76 -7.10
N ARG A 524 -2.92 -12.02 -6.30
CA ARG A 524 -1.53 -12.00 -6.78
C ARG A 524 -1.23 -13.15 -7.75
N GLU A 525 -1.71 -14.35 -7.46
CA GLU A 525 -1.54 -15.52 -8.34
C GLU A 525 -2.31 -15.36 -9.66
N LEU A 526 -3.55 -14.85 -9.63
CA LEU A 526 -4.30 -14.52 -10.85
C LEU A 526 -3.56 -13.47 -11.70
N ALA A 527 -2.99 -12.45 -11.07
CA ALA A 527 -2.17 -11.46 -11.77
C ALA A 527 -0.90 -12.07 -12.37
N ARG A 528 -0.25 -13.00 -11.67
CA ARG A 528 0.92 -13.75 -12.17
C ARG A 528 0.60 -14.56 -13.41
N LEU A 529 -0.58 -15.17 -13.44
CA LEU A 529 -1.09 -15.91 -14.58
C LEU A 529 -1.67 -15.00 -15.68
N GLY A 530 -1.70 -13.68 -15.48
CA GLY A 530 -2.23 -12.70 -16.43
C GLY A 530 -3.74 -12.82 -16.64
N VAL A 531 -4.50 -13.20 -15.61
CA VAL A 531 -5.95 -13.25 -15.64
C VAL A 531 -6.52 -11.85 -15.51
N LEU A 532 -7.17 -11.36 -16.56
CA LEU A 532 -7.74 -10.01 -16.60
C LEU A 532 -9.24 -10.01 -16.29
N ARG A 533 -9.92 -11.13 -16.57
CA ARG A 533 -11.37 -11.31 -16.40
C ARG A 533 -11.65 -12.72 -15.93
N LEU A 534 -12.71 -12.88 -15.14
CA LEU A 534 -13.33 -14.16 -14.82
C LEU A 534 -14.75 -14.23 -15.36
N ASP A 535 -15.14 -15.37 -15.94
CA ASP A 535 -16.53 -15.62 -16.34
C ASP A 535 -17.38 -15.95 -15.11
N ALA A 536 -16.80 -16.65 -14.12
CA ALA A 536 -17.47 -16.92 -12.85
C ALA A 536 -16.46 -17.09 -11.72
N ILE A 537 -16.89 -16.79 -10.50
CA ILE A 537 -16.29 -17.23 -9.25
C ILE A 537 -17.29 -18.14 -8.57
N VAL A 538 -16.91 -19.39 -8.32
CA VAL A 538 -17.72 -20.35 -7.57
C VAL A 538 -17.20 -20.35 -6.13
N LEU A 539 -18.05 -20.04 -5.16
CA LEU A 539 -17.73 -20.15 -3.74
C LEU A 539 -18.33 -21.48 -3.24
N THR A 540 -17.46 -22.41 -2.84
CA THR A 540 -17.89 -23.74 -2.44
C THR A 540 -18.71 -23.69 -1.16
N HIS A 541 -18.26 -22.92 -0.17
CA HIS A 541 -18.95 -22.65 1.09
C HIS A 541 -18.43 -21.35 1.74
N LEU A 542 -18.96 -20.93 2.89
CA LEU A 542 -18.75 -19.57 3.43
C LEU A 542 -17.66 -19.47 4.52
N HIS A 543 -16.71 -20.43 4.65
CA HIS A 543 -15.58 -20.29 5.56
C HIS A 543 -14.55 -19.28 5.05
N ASP A 544 -13.89 -18.59 5.98
CA ASP A 544 -12.96 -17.49 5.68
C ASP A 544 -11.78 -17.92 4.78
N ASP A 545 -11.34 -19.17 4.85
CA ASP A 545 -10.26 -19.75 4.04
C ASP A 545 -10.68 -20.08 2.59
N HIS A 546 -11.96 -19.93 2.25
CA HIS A 546 -12.51 -20.08 0.90
C HIS A 546 -13.01 -18.75 0.32
N VAL A 547 -13.60 -17.87 1.14
CA VAL A 547 -14.21 -16.62 0.68
C VAL A 547 -13.47 -15.36 1.13
N GLY A 548 -12.47 -15.49 2.01
CA GLY A 548 -11.77 -14.35 2.63
C GLY A 548 -11.05 -13.45 1.62
N GLY A 549 -10.56 -14.00 0.51
CA GLY A 549 -9.87 -13.24 -0.53
C GLY A 549 -10.78 -12.46 -1.49
N LEU A 550 -12.11 -12.63 -1.41
CA LEU A 550 -13.05 -11.99 -2.33
C LEU A 550 -12.99 -10.46 -2.29
N ASP A 551 -12.77 -9.87 -1.12
CA ASP A 551 -12.70 -8.42 -0.94
C ASP A 551 -11.42 -7.80 -1.51
N GLU A 552 -10.34 -8.58 -1.60
CA GLU A 552 -9.05 -8.16 -2.16
C GLU A 552 -8.94 -8.42 -3.67
N LEU A 553 -9.90 -9.14 -4.28
CA LEU A 553 -9.91 -9.35 -5.71
C LEU A 553 -10.14 -8.03 -6.46
N SER A 554 -9.22 -7.74 -7.38
CA SER A 554 -9.31 -6.60 -8.30
C SER A 554 -8.92 -7.06 -9.69
N LEU A 555 -9.92 -7.33 -10.51
CA LEU A 555 -9.75 -7.79 -11.88
C LEU A 555 -9.92 -6.62 -12.84
N PRO A 556 -8.95 -6.35 -13.73
CA PRO A 556 -9.00 -5.20 -14.64
C PRO A 556 -10.26 -5.16 -15.52
N LEU A 557 -10.75 -6.31 -16.00
CA LEU A 557 -11.93 -6.44 -16.83
C LEU A 557 -13.14 -7.03 -16.05
N GLY A 558 -13.01 -7.14 -14.72
CA GLY A 558 -14.07 -7.56 -13.82
C GLY A 558 -14.35 -9.07 -13.80
N CYS A 559 -15.46 -9.42 -13.17
CA CYS A 559 -16.00 -10.75 -13.09
C CYS A 559 -17.46 -10.70 -13.57
N GLU A 560 -17.91 -11.72 -14.30
CA GLU A 560 -19.27 -11.73 -14.83
C GLU A 560 -20.30 -12.10 -13.76
N ARG A 561 -19.99 -13.11 -12.92
CA ARG A 561 -20.89 -13.58 -11.86
C ARG A 561 -20.14 -14.26 -10.71
N VAL A 562 -20.72 -14.17 -9.52
CA VAL A 562 -20.36 -14.98 -8.35
C VAL A 562 -21.46 -16.01 -8.16
N ILE A 563 -21.08 -17.27 -7.99
CA ILE A 563 -22.00 -18.42 -7.92
C ILE A 563 -21.83 -19.09 -6.57
N VAL A 564 -22.94 -19.45 -5.96
CA VAL A 564 -23.02 -20.19 -4.69
C VAL A 564 -24.02 -21.35 -4.84
N ALA A 565 -24.03 -22.30 -3.91
CA ALA A 565 -25.05 -23.34 -3.88
C ALA A 565 -26.43 -22.73 -3.55
N ARG A 566 -27.49 -23.43 -3.97
CA ARG A 566 -28.88 -23.01 -3.71
C ARG A 566 -29.13 -22.84 -2.21
N GLY A 567 -29.73 -21.70 -1.83
CA GLY A 567 -30.01 -21.30 -0.44
C GLY A 567 -28.87 -20.56 0.27
N VAL A 568 -27.64 -20.61 -0.25
CA VAL A 568 -26.47 -19.97 0.39
C VAL A 568 -26.55 -18.45 0.31
N ALA A 569 -27.08 -17.88 -0.77
CA ALA A 569 -27.19 -16.42 -0.95
C ALA A 569 -27.94 -15.76 0.22
N ALA A 570 -28.98 -16.40 0.76
CA ALA A 570 -29.73 -15.92 1.92
C ALA A 570 -28.92 -15.94 3.23
N SER A 571 -27.89 -16.79 3.32
CA SER A 571 -27.04 -16.97 4.49
C SER A 571 -25.76 -16.12 4.46
N MET A 572 -25.43 -15.52 3.30
CA MET A 572 -24.24 -14.67 3.13
C MET A 572 -24.30 -13.43 4.02
N SER A 573 -23.15 -13.03 4.54
CA SER A 573 -23.02 -11.75 5.23
C SER A 573 -23.22 -10.59 4.26
N ARG A 574 -23.77 -9.46 4.74
CA ARG A 574 -23.92 -8.25 3.91
C ARG A 574 -22.61 -7.84 3.24
N ARG A 575 -21.49 -8.00 3.96
CA ARG A 575 -20.16 -7.72 3.42
C ARG A 575 -19.87 -8.53 2.17
N LEU A 576 -20.07 -9.85 2.20
CA LEU A 576 -19.81 -10.73 1.04
C LEU A 576 -20.72 -10.42 -0.15
N VAL A 577 -22.00 -10.10 0.11
CA VAL A 577 -22.93 -9.68 -0.94
C VAL A 577 -22.49 -8.37 -1.57
N ASP A 578 -22.10 -7.39 -0.77
CA ASP A 578 -21.60 -6.09 -1.25
C ASP A 578 -20.30 -6.25 -2.07
N GLU A 579 -19.41 -7.18 -1.69
CA GLU A 579 -18.18 -7.48 -2.45
C GLU A 579 -18.50 -8.21 -3.77
N ALA A 580 -19.43 -9.16 -3.79
CA ALA A 580 -19.89 -9.79 -5.00
C ALA A 580 -20.50 -8.77 -5.97
N ARG A 581 -21.35 -7.87 -5.48
CA ARG A 581 -21.91 -6.74 -6.25
C ARG A 581 -20.83 -5.79 -6.77
N ARG A 582 -19.81 -5.52 -5.97
CA ARG A 582 -18.67 -4.69 -6.38
C ARG A 582 -17.93 -5.29 -7.57
N LEU A 583 -17.74 -6.61 -7.57
CA LEU A 583 -17.02 -7.33 -8.63
C LEU A 583 -17.83 -7.52 -9.90
N THR A 584 -19.14 -7.81 -9.77
CA THR A 584 -19.99 -8.27 -10.88
C THR A 584 -21.08 -7.27 -11.29
N GLY A 585 -21.40 -6.30 -10.44
CA GLY A 585 -22.54 -5.40 -10.61
C GLY A 585 -23.91 -6.02 -10.31
N ARG A 586 -23.94 -7.27 -9.83
CA ARG A 586 -25.18 -8.03 -9.53
C ARG A 586 -25.04 -8.85 -8.25
N ASP A 587 -26.16 -9.37 -7.76
CA ASP A 587 -26.18 -10.31 -6.65
C ASP A 587 -25.60 -11.68 -7.05
N PRO A 588 -25.11 -12.48 -6.07
CA PRO A 588 -24.67 -13.84 -6.32
C PRO A 588 -25.77 -14.69 -6.98
N ASP A 589 -25.39 -15.45 -8.01
CA ASP A 589 -26.25 -16.43 -8.66
C ASP A 589 -26.24 -17.74 -7.85
N GLU A 590 -27.34 -18.47 -7.86
CA GLU A 590 -27.42 -19.78 -7.23
C GLU A 590 -27.34 -20.91 -8.28
N MET A 591 -26.65 -21.99 -7.89
CA MET A 591 -26.39 -23.17 -8.68
C MET A 591 -27.00 -24.41 -7.99
N SER A 592 -27.59 -25.30 -8.76
CA SER A 592 -28.25 -26.54 -8.29
C SER A 592 -27.56 -27.79 -8.84
N LEU A 593 -27.85 -28.92 -8.22
CA LEU A 593 -27.36 -30.24 -8.67
C LEU A 593 -27.58 -30.45 -10.18
N GLY A 594 -26.52 -30.85 -10.88
CA GLY A 594 -26.54 -31.08 -12.33
C GLY A 594 -26.28 -29.84 -13.19
N ASP A 595 -26.37 -28.64 -12.64
CA ASP A 595 -26.00 -27.41 -13.38
C ASP A 595 -24.54 -27.45 -13.78
N ALA A 596 -24.24 -26.84 -14.93
CA ALA A 596 -22.85 -26.80 -15.42
C ALA A 596 -22.42 -25.39 -15.87
N ILE A 597 -21.18 -25.07 -15.58
CA ILE A 597 -20.50 -23.85 -16.00
C ILE A 597 -19.50 -24.24 -17.10
N ARG A 598 -19.45 -23.47 -18.20
CA ARG A 598 -18.45 -23.68 -19.25
C ARG A 598 -17.39 -22.61 -19.24
N ALA A 599 -16.13 -23.03 -19.32
CA ALA A 599 -14.95 -22.18 -19.46
C ALA A 599 -14.12 -22.64 -20.67
N GLY A 600 -14.47 -22.16 -21.86
CA GLY A 600 -13.88 -22.65 -23.12
C GLY A 600 -14.21 -24.11 -23.38
N SER A 601 -13.19 -24.93 -23.45
CA SER A 601 -13.28 -26.39 -23.62
C SER A 601 -13.60 -27.15 -22.32
N PHE A 602 -13.55 -26.48 -21.16
CA PHE A 602 -13.88 -27.07 -19.86
C PHE A 602 -15.38 -26.98 -19.56
N SER A 603 -15.91 -28.05 -18.93
CA SER A 603 -17.23 -28.09 -18.32
C SER A 603 -17.11 -28.44 -16.84
N LEU A 604 -17.66 -27.61 -15.95
CA LEU A 604 -17.70 -27.82 -14.52
C LEU A 604 -19.14 -28.13 -14.12
N ARG A 605 -19.45 -29.38 -13.83
CA ARG A 605 -20.81 -29.84 -13.44
C ARG A 605 -20.88 -30.01 -11.93
N MET A 606 -21.93 -29.46 -11.32
CA MET A 606 -22.17 -29.61 -9.88
C MET A 606 -22.71 -31.00 -9.56
N LEU A 607 -22.05 -31.68 -8.62
CA LEU A 607 -22.41 -33.01 -8.14
C LEU A 607 -23.03 -32.99 -6.74
N TRP A 608 -22.76 -31.93 -5.94
CA TRP A 608 -23.20 -31.76 -4.56
C TRP A 608 -23.31 -30.29 -4.23
N PRO A 609 -24.21 -29.83 -3.34
CA PRO A 609 -25.24 -30.56 -2.60
C PRO A 609 -26.52 -30.82 -3.42
N GLU A 610 -27.35 -31.80 -2.95
CA GLU A 610 -28.62 -32.15 -3.62
C GLU A 610 -29.74 -31.14 -3.40
N GLY A 611 -29.74 -30.43 -2.27
CA GLY A 611 -30.82 -29.54 -1.85
C GLY A 611 -30.37 -28.12 -1.50
N GLU A 612 -31.24 -27.38 -0.83
CA GLU A 612 -30.94 -26.05 -0.29
C GLU A 612 -30.06 -26.21 0.95
N VAL A 613 -28.94 -25.45 0.97
CA VAL A 613 -27.97 -25.48 2.05
C VAL A 613 -27.65 -24.07 2.54
N SER A 614 -27.00 -23.97 3.69
CA SER A 614 -26.61 -22.70 4.30
C SER A 614 -25.24 -22.19 3.86
N GLY A 615 -24.37 -23.07 3.39
CA GLY A 615 -22.98 -22.79 3.07
C GLY A 615 -22.07 -22.56 4.30
N LYS A 616 -22.55 -22.87 5.51
CA LYS A 616 -21.82 -22.61 6.77
C LYS A 616 -21.08 -23.80 7.32
N THR A 617 -21.29 -24.98 6.75
CA THR A 617 -20.62 -26.23 7.16
C THR A 617 -19.84 -26.79 5.98
N ASN A 618 -18.84 -27.62 6.27
CA ASN A 618 -18.07 -28.31 5.23
C ASN A 618 -18.94 -29.20 4.34
N ALA A 619 -19.94 -29.84 4.92
CA ALA A 619 -20.94 -30.67 4.21
C ALA A 619 -21.76 -29.89 3.16
N ASP A 620 -21.85 -28.56 3.30
CA ASP A 620 -22.55 -27.69 2.34
C ASP A 620 -21.68 -27.33 1.13
N SER A 621 -20.42 -27.79 1.07
CA SER A 621 -19.45 -27.44 0.00
C SER A 621 -19.94 -27.91 -1.36
N ILE A 622 -19.82 -27.04 -2.38
CA ILE A 622 -20.06 -27.42 -3.76
C ILE A 622 -18.96 -28.39 -4.21
N GLU A 623 -19.37 -29.56 -4.71
CA GLU A 623 -18.48 -30.48 -5.44
C GLU A 623 -18.68 -30.34 -6.93
N LEU A 624 -17.58 -30.18 -7.67
CA LEU A 624 -17.59 -29.98 -9.11
C LEU A 624 -16.83 -31.07 -9.83
N LEU A 625 -17.46 -31.70 -10.82
CA LEU A 625 -16.79 -32.52 -11.80
C LEU A 625 -16.36 -31.65 -12.99
N LEU A 626 -15.06 -31.48 -13.12
CA LEU A 626 -14.43 -30.84 -14.26
C LEU A 626 -14.19 -31.88 -15.36
N SER A 627 -14.57 -31.57 -16.58
CA SER A 627 -14.25 -32.37 -17.77
C SER A 627 -13.68 -31.50 -18.86
N LEU A 628 -12.64 -31.97 -19.54
CA LEU A 628 -12.00 -31.36 -20.70
C LEU A 628 -11.97 -32.35 -21.85
N GLY A 629 -12.54 -31.97 -23.01
CA GLY A 629 -12.53 -32.78 -24.23
C GLY A 629 -13.49 -33.94 -24.19
N GLU A 630 -13.52 -34.73 -25.29
CA GLU A 630 -14.29 -35.95 -25.44
C GLU A 630 -13.38 -37.05 -26.02
N GLY A 631 -13.58 -38.32 -25.59
CA GLY A 631 -12.85 -39.48 -26.08
C GLY A 631 -11.50 -39.75 -25.38
N GLU A 632 -10.56 -40.41 -26.06
CA GLU A 632 -9.29 -40.90 -25.48
C GLU A 632 -8.34 -39.81 -24.94
N HIS A 633 -8.59 -38.55 -25.24
CA HIS A 633 -7.82 -37.39 -24.73
C HIS A 633 -8.65 -36.53 -23.76
N SER A 634 -9.68 -37.10 -23.14
CA SER A 634 -10.45 -36.41 -22.10
C SER A 634 -9.65 -36.37 -20.79
N MET A 635 -9.73 -35.28 -20.08
CA MET A 635 -9.23 -35.12 -18.72
C MET A 635 -10.41 -34.85 -17.79
N SER A 636 -10.43 -35.54 -16.65
CA SER A 636 -11.43 -35.32 -15.60
C SER A 636 -10.79 -34.96 -14.27
N ALA A 637 -11.41 -34.02 -13.55
CA ALA A 637 -10.99 -33.67 -12.19
C ALA A 637 -12.19 -33.50 -11.26
N LEU A 638 -12.08 -34.00 -10.05
CA LEU A 638 -13.06 -33.81 -9.00
C LEU A 638 -12.55 -32.76 -8.00
N LEU A 639 -13.32 -31.68 -7.87
CA LEU A 639 -13.07 -30.59 -6.94
C LEU A 639 -14.11 -30.66 -5.82
N THR A 640 -13.70 -31.07 -4.63
CA THR A 640 -14.61 -31.42 -3.53
C THR A 640 -14.86 -30.29 -2.53
N GLY A 641 -14.23 -29.11 -2.73
CA GLY A 641 -14.25 -28.08 -1.68
C GLY A 641 -13.75 -28.68 -0.35
N ASP A 642 -14.48 -28.43 0.72
CA ASP A 642 -14.19 -29.02 2.05
C ASP A 642 -15.15 -30.13 2.44
N ALA A 643 -15.92 -30.66 1.45
CA ALA A 643 -16.76 -31.84 1.67
C ALA A 643 -15.95 -33.01 2.25
N GLU A 644 -16.57 -33.73 3.14
CA GLU A 644 -15.98 -34.89 3.80
C GLU A 644 -16.31 -36.18 3.05
N ARG A 645 -15.94 -37.31 3.61
CA ARG A 645 -16.06 -38.59 2.94
C ARG A 645 -17.49 -38.93 2.52
N ASP A 646 -18.45 -38.73 3.43
CA ASP A 646 -19.84 -39.19 3.23
C ASP A 646 -20.54 -38.42 2.10
N GLU A 647 -20.27 -37.12 1.98
CA GLU A 647 -20.78 -36.28 0.91
C GLU A 647 -20.18 -36.69 -0.44
N THR A 648 -18.86 -36.76 -0.52
CA THR A 648 -18.16 -37.12 -1.76
C THR A 648 -18.49 -38.54 -2.23
N GLU A 649 -18.70 -39.49 -1.32
CA GLU A 649 -19.11 -40.86 -1.66
C GLU A 649 -20.52 -40.88 -2.27
N ARG A 650 -21.45 -40.08 -1.76
CA ARG A 650 -22.80 -39.93 -2.34
C ARG A 650 -22.73 -39.24 -3.70
N ALA A 651 -22.11 -38.08 -3.80
CA ALA A 651 -21.99 -37.30 -5.01
C ALA A 651 -21.39 -38.12 -6.18
N THR A 652 -20.33 -38.88 -5.91
CA THR A 652 -19.66 -39.70 -6.94
C THR A 652 -20.45 -40.95 -7.33
N ARG A 653 -21.15 -41.61 -6.39
CA ARG A 653 -22.00 -42.78 -6.65
C ARG A 653 -23.19 -42.41 -7.49
N ASP A 654 -23.91 -41.34 -7.14
CA ASP A 654 -25.14 -40.94 -7.80
C ASP A 654 -24.90 -40.34 -9.21
N ALA A 655 -23.72 -39.77 -9.44
CA ALA A 655 -23.27 -39.27 -10.73
C ALA A 655 -22.55 -40.30 -11.61
N ASP A 656 -22.36 -41.54 -11.15
CA ASP A 656 -21.58 -42.65 -11.80
C ASP A 656 -20.20 -42.16 -12.26
N VAL A 657 -19.48 -41.44 -11.36
CA VAL A 657 -18.18 -40.90 -11.66
C VAL A 657 -17.12 -41.99 -11.54
N ARG A 658 -16.39 -42.25 -12.61
CA ARG A 658 -15.33 -43.28 -12.70
C ARG A 658 -14.09 -42.66 -13.36
N ASP A 659 -12.92 -43.20 -13.09
CA ASP A 659 -11.66 -42.87 -13.75
C ASP A 659 -11.33 -41.36 -13.74
N ILE A 660 -11.11 -40.82 -12.54
CA ILE A 660 -10.73 -39.40 -12.36
C ILE A 660 -9.22 -39.23 -12.47
N ASP A 661 -8.73 -38.34 -13.31
CA ASP A 661 -7.30 -38.05 -13.48
C ASP A 661 -6.74 -37.20 -12.33
N VAL A 662 -7.54 -36.28 -11.79
CA VAL A 662 -7.14 -35.37 -10.71
C VAL A 662 -8.22 -35.31 -9.64
N LEU A 663 -7.84 -35.58 -8.41
CA LEU A 663 -8.68 -35.41 -7.22
C LEU A 663 -8.13 -34.30 -6.33
N LYS A 664 -8.92 -33.24 -6.12
CA LYS A 664 -8.68 -32.32 -5.01
C LYS A 664 -9.28 -32.93 -3.75
N VAL A 665 -8.43 -33.34 -2.81
CA VAL A 665 -8.89 -33.95 -1.56
C VAL A 665 -9.60 -32.91 -0.71
N GLY A 666 -10.78 -33.28 -0.19
CA GLY A 666 -11.62 -32.41 0.64
C GLY A 666 -10.91 -31.95 1.93
N HIS A 667 -11.38 -30.86 2.50
CA HIS A 667 -10.98 -30.30 3.80
C HIS A 667 -9.45 -30.29 4.00
N HIS A 668 -8.73 -29.76 2.99
CA HIS A 668 -7.27 -29.61 2.95
C HIS A 668 -6.48 -30.90 3.26
N GLY A 669 -7.04 -32.05 2.91
CA GLY A 669 -6.42 -33.35 3.16
C GLY A 669 -6.62 -33.87 4.60
N SER A 670 -7.69 -33.47 5.26
CA SER A 670 -8.09 -33.98 6.57
C SER A 670 -8.27 -35.53 6.55
N LYS A 671 -7.99 -36.16 7.66
CA LYS A 671 -8.17 -37.63 7.80
C LYS A 671 -9.60 -38.11 7.57
N VAL A 672 -10.59 -37.25 7.74
CA VAL A 672 -12.00 -37.55 7.51
C VAL A 672 -12.42 -37.46 6.05
N SER A 673 -11.56 -36.95 5.17
CA SER A 673 -11.84 -36.71 3.77
C SER A 673 -11.18 -37.69 2.81
N ILE A 674 -10.36 -38.65 3.31
CA ILE A 674 -9.60 -39.61 2.50
C ILE A 674 -10.34 -40.92 2.46
N PHE A 675 -10.58 -41.43 1.24
CA PHE A 675 -10.97 -42.81 0.99
C PHE A 675 -9.73 -43.73 1.06
N PRO A 676 -9.83 -44.95 1.59
CA PRO A 676 -8.80 -45.94 1.43
C PRO A 676 -8.69 -46.45 -0.02
#